data_fbbd37606c1f99168bc6853dee35fbfb
#
_entry.id   fbbd37606c1f99168bc6853dee35fbfb
#
_cell.length_a   1.000
_cell.length_b   1.000
_cell.length_c   1.000
_cell.angle_alpha   90.00
_cell.angle_beta   90.00
_cell.angle_gamma   90.00
#
_symmetry.space_group_name_H-M   'P 1'
#
loop_
_entity.id
_entity.type
_entity.pdbx_description
1 polymer ?
#
loop_
_entity_poly.entity_id
_entity_poly.type
_entity_poly.pdbx_seq_one_letter_code
_entity_poly.pdbx_strand_id
1 'polypeptide(L)'
;MSVLAIMTKWHEKIFQNTHFTQQITSLTIILSVILGIVASYMNFQARHINWQIWEQNKSEFFFEETPLFTTMDAGYFLGIAGHLKSGQNIDNYISLRNFPNNQHDDKTTEKIERPIPLLSKIIAYFAEDPSPQSLLTAGNKIIPYTALITSIAIIITFGVTGYWLEASVAAAGGGLSLAYYWRSSIGRIDTDQLNLGFMYFMFAMVMCAGRAKDIKWGLFFTVIAGLTAKLFMDWYGKHELIFMAAFSLFWLTLVISRDPRRIIGFSVLFIVLSDAWFFNPLNSIYFLPELTKHNFNFGSVLSTVSEVSQLAFSEMLYRMTGSVLVSVFCMLGMVFWGVRHPVMAIAYAPLAGFALFTIVLGNRALFYSAPFFWFGGAYLTVLIIRLGTYQFLPRVGNFTQTFARLGPAAACAALLIFIWATGPAYQLSKLSVPVPIIKALSTMKTIAEDDKSIVASWWDYGYASMLMNGLPTFVDPGSHGTETNYFIADALLSNNPVYTANTLRFLARGGLNVLERKVTDRPALTQIMIDNRDKPAPSVYLVLTDQMTYWMPSISKIGRWDIDLGLPILAKGHKTGQNLAYNFLNCADSNTPGVITCNDSVIDLKKGKIDGNSALDLVVEAHGGLLVGSRRFKDAELNMFQIMKDRNGEAARVAILHEELFFSSFNQMFHLGRYDTKNFKLVYDDYPHARIFKLLPVLH
;
A
#
# COMPACT_ATOMS: atom_id res chain seq x y z
N MET A 1 26.00 -7.82 42.38
CA MET A 1 24.53 -7.64 42.16
C MET A 1 24.30 -7.92 40.66
N SER A 2 23.48 -8.93 40.32
CA SER A 2 23.23 -9.25 38.91
C SER A 2 22.41 -8.14 38.25
N VAL A 3 22.60 -7.92 36.95
CA VAL A 3 21.81 -6.96 36.11
C VAL A 3 20.31 -7.18 36.35
N LEU A 4 19.91 -8.41 36.62
CA LEU A 4 18.54 -8.81 36.92
C LEU A 4 17.99 -8.17 38.21
N ALA A 5 18.79 -8.16 39.27
CA ALA A 5 18.39 -7.55 40.54
C ALA A 5 18.28 -6.03 40.45
N ILE A 6 19.07 -5.43 39.55
CA ILE A 6 18.99 -4.00 39.23
C ILE A 6 17.70 -3.72 38.49
N MET A 7 17.34 -4.51 37.46
CA MET A 7 16.09 -4.33 36.69
C MET A 7 14.84 -4.50 37.55
N THR A 8 14.80 -5.50 38.45
CA THR A 8 13.65 -5.70 39.32
C THR A 8 13.49 -4.55 40.33
N LYS A 9 14.59 -4.11 40.95
CA LYS A 9 14.58 -2.93 41.85
C LYS A 9 14.24 -1.64 41.14
N TRP A 10 14.68 -1.48 39.86
CA TRP A 10 14.33 -0.35 39.05
C TRP A 10 12.83 -0.33 38.72
N HIS A 11 12.26 -1.47 38.35
CA HIS A 11 10.83 -1.59 38.01
C HIS A 11 9.96 -1.23 39.24
N GLU A 12 10.28 -1.76 40.44
CA GLU A 12 9.54 -1.44 41.68
C GLU A 12 9.71 0.01 42.14
N LYS A 13 10.87 0.62 41.85
CA LYS A 13 11.18 2.00 42.21
C LYS A 13 10.52 3.02 41.32
N ILE A 14 10.36 2.70 40.03
CA ILE A 14 9.88 3.65 38.99
C ILE A 14 8.35 3.61 38.85
N PHE A 15 7.74 2.42 38.96
CA PHE A 15 6.31 2.26 38.67
C PHE A 15 5.47 2.12 39.94
N GLN A 16 4.29 2.72 39.95
CA GLN A 16 3.33 2.52 41.02
C GLN A 16 2.85 1.06 41.02
N ASN A 17 2.87 0.39 42.18
CA ASN A 17 2.25 -0.92 42.35
C ASN A 17 0.71 -0.79 42.19
N THR A 18 0.25 -0.77 40.96
CA THR A 18 -1.10 -1.21 40.70
C THR A 18 -1.07 -2.73 40.80
N HIS A 19 -2.13 -3.40 41.23
CA HIS A 19 -2.24 -4.87 41.44
C HIS A 19 -1.84 -5.76 40.24
N PHE A 20 -0.99 -5.28 39.36
CA PHE A 20 -0.58 -5.77 38.06
C PHE A 20 0.77 -6.48 38.01
N THR A 21 1.60 -6.35 39.04
CA THR A 21 2.89 -7.04 39.07
C THR A 21 2.65 -8.51 39.36
N GLN A 22 2.65 -9.32 38.32
CA GLN A 22 2.98 -10.75 38.48
C GLN A 22 4.28 -10.83 39.27
N GLN A 23 4.40 -11.76 40.23
CA GLN A 23 5.69 -12.09 40.83
C GLN A 23 6.61 -12.58 39.72
N ILE A 24 7.37 -11.65 39.13
CA ILE A 24 8.32 -11.93 38.05
C ILE A 24 9.51 -12.59 38.71
N THR A 25 9.62 -13.91 38.57
CA THR A 25 10.81 -14.63 39.01
C THR A 25 11.98 -14.36 38.07
N SER A 26 13.21 -14.46 38.57
CA SER A 26 14.41 -14.31 37.71
C SER A 26 14.38 -15.25 36.51
N LEU A 27 13.83 -16.45 36.68
CA LEU A 27 13.66 -17.42 35.59
C LEU A 27 12.68 -16.93 34.53
N THR A 28 11.55 -16.34 34.92
CA THR A 28 10.57 -15.78 33.98
C THR A 28 11.18 -14.67 33.13
N ILE A 29 12.02 -13.81 33.72
CA ILE A 29 12.70 -12.74 32.99
C ILE A 29 13.67 -13.35 31.94
N ILE A 30 14.50 -14.32 32.35
CA ILE A 30 15.45 -14.99 31.45
C ILE A 30 14.71 -15.64 30.29
N LEU A 31 13.66 -16.40 30.56
CA LEU A 31 12.84 -17.03 29.50
C LEU A 31 12.17 -15.99 28.57
N SER A 32 11.68 -14.89 29.13
CA SER A 32 11.07 -13.81 28.34
C SER A 32 12.10 -13.15 27.43
N VAL A 33 13.32 -12.92 27.90
CA VAL A 33 14.41 -12.37 27.05
C VAL A 33 14.76 -13.34 25.93
N ILE A 34 14.89 -14.63 26.23
CA ILE A 34 15.18 -15.65 25.20
C ILE A 34 14.06 -15.69 24.17
N LEU A 35 12.80 -15.79 24.57
CA LEU A 35 11.66 -15.81 23.67
C LEU A 35 11.51 -14.51 22.88
N GLY A 36 11.83 -13.37 23.49
CA GLY A 36 11.87 -12.06 22.83
C GLY A 36 12.93 -12.00 21.73
N ILE A 37 14.12 -12.52 21.98
CA ILE A 37 15.19 -12.65 20.96
C ILE A 37 14.73 -13.56 19.82
N VAL A 38 14.15 -14.72 20.14
CA VAL A 38 13.62 -15.65 19.14
C VAL A 38 12.54 -14.98 18.31
N ALA A 39 11.57 -14.31 18.92
CA ALA A 39 10.50 -13.62 18.20
C ALA A 39 11.04 -12.52 17.25
N SER A 40 12.01 -11.76 17.72
CA SER A 40 12.65 -10.71 16.92
C SER A 40 13.46 -11.30 15.76
N TYR A 41 14.19 -12.39 16.03
CA TYR A 41 14.93 -13.12 15.01
C TYR A 41 14.00 -13.75 13.95
N MET A 42 12.85 -14.29 14.33
CA MET A 42 11.84 -14.82 13.41
C MET A 42 11.39 -13.74 12.42
N ASN A 43 11.12 -12.53 12.90
CA ASN A 43 10.71 -11.42 12.04
C ASN A 43 11.82 -10.97 11.07
N PHE A 44 13.03 -10.89 11.55
CA PHE A 44 14.22 -10.63 10.72
C PHE A 44 14.40 -11.73 9.67
N GLN A 45 14.43 -12.98 10.12
CA GLN A 45 14.72 -14.13 9.29
C GLN A 45 13.68 -14.34 8.18
N ALA A 46 12.40 -14.09 8.45
CA ALA A 46 11.35 -14.20 7.43
C ALA A 46 11.58 -13.26 6.24
N ARG A 47 12.06 -12.03 6.47
CA ARG A 47 12.42 -11.08 5.39
C ARG A 47 13.75 -11.45 4.75
N HIS A 48 14.71 -11.93 5.53
CA HIS A 48 15.99 -12.37 5.01
C HIS A 48 15.85 -13.59 4.08
N ILE A 49 15.02 -14.57 4.43
CA ILE A 49 14.68 -15.71 3.55
C ILE A 49 14.07 -15.20 2.24
N ASN A 50 13.14 -14.25 2.29
CA ASN A 50 12.56 -13.68 1.06
C ASN A 50 13.62 -13.03 0.18
N TRP A 51 14.59 -12.31 0.76
CA TRP A 51 15.70 -11.76 0.01
C TRP A 51 16.53 -12.85 -0.67
N GLN A 52 16.86 -13.93 0.06
CA GLN A 52 17.59 -15.07 -0.51
C GLN A 52 16.83 -15.75 -1.66
N ILE A 53 15.48 -15.89 -1.53
CA ILE A 53 14.66 -16.43 -2.61
C ILE A 53 14.68 -15.50 -3.83
N TRP A 54 14.65 -14.18 -3.64
CA TRP A 54 14.79 -13.23 -4.74
C TRP A 54 16.13 -13.36 -5.46
N GLU A 55 17.23 -13.47 -4.72
CA GLU A 55 18.56 -13.69 -5.30
C GLU A 55 18.69 -15.01 -6.07
N GLN A 56 17.98 -16.05 -5.64
CA GLN A 56 17.91 -17.34 -6.35
C GLN A 56 17.04 -17.28 -7.61
N ASN A 57 16.07 -16.37 -7.67
CA ASN A 57 15.11 -16.22 -8.77
C ASN A 57 15.23 -14.86 -9.45
N LYS A 58 16.45 -14.46 -9.79
CA LYS A 58 16.74 -13.11 -10.36
C LYS A 58 15.88 -12.78 -11.60
N SER A 59 15.59 -13.75 -12.44
CA SER A 59 14.76 -13.55 -13.64
C SER A 59 13.35 -13.03 -13.36
N GLU A 60 12.83 -13.29 -12.16
CA GLU A 60 11.48 -12.85 -11.76
C GLU A 60 11.48 -11.54 -10.98
N PHE A 61 12.57 -11.25 -10.22
CA PHE A 61 12.62 -10.15 -9.25
C PHE A 61 13.64 -9.06 -9.57
N PHE A 62 14.48 -9.27 -10.58
CA PHE A 62 15.50 -8.30 -10.97
C PHE A 62 15.35 -7.92 -12.45
N PHE A 63 15.61 -6.65 -12.73
CA PHE A 63 15.89 -6.19 -14.07
C PHE A 63 17.40 -6.01 -14.19
N GLU A 64 18.06 -6.84 -15.01
CA GLU A 64 19.52 -6.98 -15.01
C GLU A 64 20.01 -7.34 -13.60
N GLU A 65 20.87 -6.51 -12.98
CA GLU A 65 21.34 -6.70 -11.59
C GLU A 65 20.57 -5.83 -10.58
N THR A 66 19.52 -5.12 -11.01
CA THR A 66 18.74 -4.20 -10.18
C THR A 66 17.56 -4.93 -9.55
N PRO A 67 17.50 -5.11 -8.22
CA PRO A 67 16.32 -5.66 -7.55
C PRO A 67 15.15 -4.71 -7.76
N LEU A 68 13.93 -5.24 -7.89
CA LEU A 68 12.75 -4.43 -8.10
C LEU A 68 11.96 -4.19 -6.79
N PHE A 69 10.72 -3.76 -6.90
CA PHE A 69 9.90 -3.35 -5.76
C PHE A 69 8.47 -3.90 -5.85
N THR A 70 7.81 -3.99 -4.67
CA THR A 70 6.46 -4.52 -4.50
C THR A 70 5.44 -3.46 -4.06
N THR A 71 5.81 -2.18 -4.12
CA THR A 71 4.93 -1.03 -3.91
C THR A 71 5.22 0.05 -4.93
N MET A 72 4.19 0.71 -5.44
CA MET A 72 4.34 1.81 -6.39
C MET A 72 5.03 3.02 -5.76
N ASP A 73 4.88 3.23 -4.45
CA ASP A 73 5.46 4.36 -3.71
C ASP A 73 6.98 4.30 -3.57
N ALA A 74 7.60 3.12 -3.78
CA ALA A 74 9.04 2.94 -3.67
C ALA A 74 9.83 3.97 -4.51
N GLY A 75 9.37 4.22 -5.74
CA GLY A 75 10.05 5.14 -6.65
C GLY A 75 10.11 6.58 -6.12
N TYR A 76 9.14 7.03 -5.33
CA TYR A 76 9.16 8.33 -4.68
C TYR A 76 10.29 8.45 -3.67
N PHE A 77 10.39 7.51 -2.73
CA PHE A 77 11.43 7.52 -1.70
C PHE A 77 12.83 7.33 -2.28
N LEU A 78 12.95 6.46 -3.28
CA LEU A 78 14.22 6.17 -3.96
C LEU A 78 14.67 7.33 -4.85
N GLY A 79 13.76 8.00 -5.55
CA GLY A 79 14.09 9.17 -6.36
C GLY A 79 14.62 10.33 -5.52
N ILE A 80 13.96 10.62 -4.39
CA ILE A 80 14.46 11.61 -3.41
C ILE A 80 15.82 11.18 -2.86
N ALA A 81 15.99 9.89 -2.51
CA ALA A 81 17.26 9.37 -2.01
C ALA A 81 18.41 9.52 -3.04
N GLY A 82 18.12 9.31 -4.32
CA GLY A 82 19.10 9.49 -5.41
C GLY A 82 19.55 10.94 -5.55
N HIS A 83 18.63 11.90 -5.47
CA HIS A 83 18.95 13.33 -5.51
C HIS A 83 19.78 13.76 -4.27
N LEU A 84 19.42 13.26 -3.08
CA LEU A 84 20.20 13.47 -1.87
C LEU A 84 21.62 12.91 -2.01
N LYS A 85 21.77 11.69 -2.52
CA LYS A 85 23.07 11.03 -2.70
C LYS A 85 23.95 11.73 -3.71
N SER A 86 23.38 12.28 -4.79
CA SER A 86 24.08 13.03 -5.81
C SER A 86 24.36 14.49 -5.44
N GLY A 87 23.85 14.98 -4.30
CA GLY A 87 23.94 16.39 -3.89
C GLY A 87 23.09 17.35 -4.74
N GLN A 88 22.12 16.82 -5.50
CA GLN A 88 21.21 17.61 -6.32
C GLN A 88 20.05 18.15 -5.51
N ASN A 89 19.43 19.25 -5.98
CA ASN A 89 18.22 19.78 -5.37
C ASN A 89 17.06 18.79 -5.56
N ILE A 90 16.37 18.45 -4.45
CA ILE A 90 15.21 17.58 -4.45
C ILE A 90 14.04 18.15 -5.25
N ASP A 91 13.92 19.48 -5.33
CA ASP A 91 12.90 20.14 -6.12
C ASP A 91 12.95 19.76 -7.60
N ASN A 92 14.14 19.41 -8.11
CA ASN A 92 14.30 18.89 -9.46
C ASN A 92 13.54 17.57 -9.67
N TYR A 93 13.57 16.66 -8.68
CA TYR A 93 12.79 15.43 -8.75
C TYR A 93 11.29 15.68 -8.56
N ILE A 94 10.94 16.54 -7.62
CA ILE A 94 9.53 16.88 -7.35
C ILE A 94 8.88 17.56 -8.57
N SER A 95 9.63 18.37 -9.33
CA SER A 95 9.13 19.05 -10.53
C SER A 95 8.83 18.11 -11.70
N LEU A 96 9.35 16.87 -11.69
CA LEU A 96 9.01 15.84 -12.69
C LEU A 96 7.59 15.27 -12.50
N ARG A 97 7.03 15.44 -11.32
CA ARG A 97 5.71 14.95 -10.94
C ARG A 97 4.62 15.86 -11.49
N ASN A 98 3.51 15.28 -11.95
CA ASN A 98 2.35 16.03 -12.43
C ASN A 98 2.75 17.16 -13.41
N PHE A 99 3.71 16.85 -14.26
CA PHE A 99 4.29 17.80 -15.20
C PHE A 99 3.32 18.09 -16.37
N PRO A 100 3.20 19.30 -16.90
CA PRO A 100 3.88 20.53 -16.50
C PRO A 100 3.10 21.36 -15.46
N ASN A 101 2.01 20.84 -14.90
CA ASN A 101 1.13 21.57 -14.00
C ASN A 101 1.85 22.05 -12.72
N ASN A 102 2.77 21.25 -12.18
CA ASN A 102 3.58 21.64 -11.01
C ASN A 102 4.51 22.84 -11.26
N GLN A 103 4.75 23.24 -12.51
CA GLN A 103 5.61 24.39 -12.82
C GLN A 103 4.87 25.72 -12.78
N HIS A 104 3.54 25.72 -12.79
CA HIS A 104 2.72 26.94 -12.91
C HIS A 104 2.10 27.41 -11.60
N ASP A 105 2.33 26.72 -10.51
CA ASP A 105 1.79 27.09 -9.20
C ASP A 105 2.64 28.16 -8.47
N ASP A 106 3.14 29.15 -9.25
CA ASP A 106 3.93 30.29 -8.77
C ASP A 106 3.16 31.23 -7.81
N LYS A 107 1.85 30.99 -7.57
CA LYS A 107 1.00 31.84 -6.73
C LYS A 107 0.64 31.25 -5.38
N THR A 108 0.98 30.01 -5.10
CA THR A 108 0.87 29.37 -3.79
C THR A 108 2.24 28.98 -3.23
N THR A 109 3.27 29.71 -3.59
CA THR A 109 4.59 29.58 -3.00
C THR A 109 4.66 30.26 -1.62
N GLU A 110 3.86 29.85 -0.67
CA GLU A 110 4.49 29.45 0.56
C GLU A 110 5.26 28.16 0.20
N LYS A 111 6.56 28.27 0.02
CA LYS A 111 7.49 27.16 0.10
C LYS A 111 7.30 26.52 1.47
N ILE A 112 6.26 25.72 1.62
CA ILE A 112 6.20 24.76 2.70
C ILE A 112 7.35 23.83 2.34
N GLU A 113 8.51 24.07 2.94
CA GLU A 113 9.64 23.14 2.91
C GLU A 113 9.10 21.80 3.40
N ARG A 114 8.68 20.95 2.45
CA ARG A 114 8.21 19.61 2.81
C ARG A 114 9.39 18.91 3.43
N PRO A 115 9.31 18.44 4.67
CA PRO A 115 10.43 17.77 5.30
C PRO A 115 10.82 16.58 4.44
N ILE A 116 12.13 16.44 4.19
CA ILE A 116 12.68 15.32 3.42
C ILE A 116 12.34 14.04 4.18
N PRO A 117 11.69 13.04 3.54
CA PRO A 117 11.31 11.81 4.21
C PRO A 117 12.52 11.13 4.88
N LEU A 118 12.39 10.76 6.14
CA LEU A 118 13.46 10.10 6.89
C LEU A 118 13.90 8.80 6.22
N LEU A 119 12.97 8.05 5.62
CA LEU A 119 13.27 6.84 4.84
C LEU A 119 14.25 7.15 3.70
N SER A 120 14.01 8.22 2.93
CA SER A 120 14.89 8.63 1.83
C SER A 120 16.30 9.00 2.30
N LYS A 121 16.41 9.69 3.47
CA LYS A 121 17.72 10.00 4.08
C LYS A 121 18.48 8.73 4.47
N ILE A 122 17.79 7.76 5.06
CA ILE A 122 18.39 6.48 5.46
C ILE A 122 18.87 5.70 4.22
N ILE A 123 18.03 5.61 3.18
CA ILE A 123 18.41 4.94 1.93
C ILE A 123 19.62 5.62 1.29
N ALA A 124 19.62 6.96 1.18
CA ALA A 124 20.75 7.71 0.64
C ALA A 124 22.04 7.50 1.42
N TYR A 125 21.97 7.35 2.75
CA TYR A 125 23.12 7.05 3.59
C TYR A 125 23.72 5.68 3.30
N PHE A 126 22.90 4.63 3.13
CA PHE A 126 23.36 3.26 2.92
C PHE A 126 23.62 2.91 1.44
N ALA A 127 23.11 3.67 0.49
CA ALA A 127 23.38 3.48 -0.93
C ALA A 127 24.86 3.83 -1.23
N GLU A 128 25.50 3.10 -2.14
CA GLU A 128 26.88 3.35 -2.56
C GLU A 128 26.97 4.55 -3.50
N ASP A 129 26.02 4.62 -4.45
CA ASP A 129 25.91 5.65 -5.47
C ASP A 129 24.43 6.00 -5.73
N PRO A 130 24.11 7.02 -6.57
CA PRO A 130 22.73 7.43 -6.84
C PRO A 130 22.02 6.55 -7.89
N SER A 131 22.59 5.44 -8.35
CA SER A 131 21.95 4.56 -9.34
C SER A 131 20.72 3.85 -8.77
N PRO A 132 19.69 3.56 -9.58
CA PRO A 132 18.54 2.78 -9.14
C PRO A 132 18.94 1.44 -8.51
N GLN A 133 19.99 0.77 -9.03
CA GLN A 133 20.49 -0.48 -8.49
C GLN A 133 20.97 -0.33 -7.04
N SER A 134 21.84 0.65 -6.77
CA SER A 134 22.38 0.90 -5.44
C SER A 134 21.29 1.29 -4.45
N LEU A 135 20.40 2.20 -4.85
CA LEU A 135 19.27 2.68 -4.03
C LEU A 135 18.28 1.57 -3.68
N LEU A 136 17.88 0.75 -4.66
CA LEU A 136 16.97 -0.39 -4.46
C LEU A 136 17.60 -1.47 -3.59
N THR A 137 18.89 -1.74 -3.78
CA THR A 137 19.64 -2.69 -2.95
C THR A 137 19.70 -2.21 -1.50
N ALA A 138 20.03 -0.93 -1.28
CA ALA A 138 20.05 -0.34 0.06
C ALA A 138 18.68 -0.37 0.71
N GLY A 139 17.62 0.04 -0.01
CA GLY A 139 16.24 0.01 0.47
C GLY A 139 15.78 -1.38 0.90
N ASN A 140 16.08 -2.41 0.11
CA ASN A 140 15.73 -3.80 0.44
C ASN A 140 16.54 -4.35 1.62
N LYS A 141 17.83 -4.04 1.72
CA LYS A 141 18.68 -4.48 2.84
C LYS A 141 18.22 -3.93 4.20
N ILE A 142 17.54 -2.80 4.24
CA ILE A 142 17.05 -2.18 5.49
C ILE A 142 15.83 -2.94 6.05
N ILE A 143 15.00 -3.56 5.21
CA ILE A 143 13.71 -4.15 5.59
C ILE A 143 13.81 -5.19 6.73
N PRO A 144 14.73 -6.18 6.72
CA PRO A 144 14.85 -7.10 7.84
C PRO A 144 15.15 -6.40 9.19
N TYR A 145 15.94 -5.34 9.16
CA TYR A 145 16.29 -4.58 10.36
C TYR A 145 15.13 -3.74 10.89
N THR A 146 14.30 -3.17 10.02
CA THR A 146 13.08 -2.46 10.45
C THR A 146 12.07 -3.42 11.10
N ALA A 147 11.97 -4.66 10.61
CA ALA A 147 11.16 -5.70 11.22
C ALA A 147 11.69 -6.13 12.61
N LEU A 148 13.02 -6.19 12.77
CA LEU A 148 13.67 -6.44 14.06
C LEU A 148 13.34 -5.33 15.07
N ILE A 149 13.52 -4.06 14.67
CA ILE A 149 13.23 -2.87 15.50
C ILE A 149 11.75 -2.86 15.92
N THR A 150 10.85 -3.13 14.97
CA THR A 150 9.42 -3.23 15.23
C THR A 150 9.10 -4.30 16.27
N SER A 151 9.72 -5.48 16.17
CA SER A 151 9.53 -6.56 17.15
C SER A 151 9.98 -6.15 18.54
N ILE A 152 11.13 -5.50 18.66
CA ILE A 152 11.64 -4.99 19.93
C ILE A 152 10.67 -3.95 20.53
N ALA A 153 10.15 -3.04 19.70
CA ALA A 153 9.18 -2.05 20.15
C ALA A 153 7.89 -2.69 20.70
N ILE A 154 7.36 -3.72 20.04
CA ILE A 154 6.19 -4.47 20.49
C ILE A 154 6.49 -5.16 21.84
N ILE A 155 7.65 -5.83 21.97
CA ILE A 155 8.07 -6.51 23.19
C ILE A 155 8.13 -5.52 24.37
N ILE A 156 8.76 -4.36 24.15
CA ILE A 156 8.85 -3.32 25.19
C ILE A 156 7.45 -2.86 25.59
N THR A 157 6.54 -2.64 24.62
CA THR A 157 5.19 -2.10 24.87
C THR A 157 4.38 -2.97 25.85
N PHE A 158 4.32 -4.27 25.62
CA PHE A 158 3.61 -5.17 26.52
C PHE A 158 4.46 -5.53 27.76
N GLY A 159 5.78 -5.60 27.58
CA GLY A 159 6.72 -5.90 28.66
C GLY A 159 6.68 -4.88 29.80
N VAL A 160 6.67 -3.57 29.48
CA VAL A 160 6.60 -2.51 30.51
C VAL A 160 5.31 -2.57 31.34
N THR A 161 4.28 -3.25 30.88
CA THR A 161 3.05 -3.51 31.62
C THR A 161 3.05 -4.85 32.36
N GLY A 162 4.16 -5.60 32.30
CA GLY A 162 4.37 -6.85 33.07
C GLY A 162 4.13 -8.13 32.27
N TYR A 163 3.83 -8.05 30.97
CA TYR A 163 3.48 -9.21 30.13
C TYR A 163 4.62 -9.61 29.17
N TRP A 164 5.82 -9.83 29.73
CA TRP A 164 7.04 -10.09 28.95
C TRP A 164 7.00 -11.38 28.12
N LEU A 165 6.37 -12.45 28.63
CA LEU A 165 6.21 -13.71 27.89
C LEU A 165 5.25 -13.54 26.72
N GLU A 166 4.08 -12.98 27.01
CA GLU A 166 3.02 -12.72 26.04
C GLU A 166 3.48 -11.71 24.96
N ALA A 167 4.35 -10.78 25.36
CA ALA A 167 4.96 -9.79 24.45
C ALA A 167 5.77 -10.43 23.32
N SER A 168 6.46 -11.54 23.60
CA SER A 168 7.21 -12.28 22.58
C SER A 168 6.30 -12.85 21.50
N VAL A 169 5.16 -13.41 21.92
CA VAL A 169 4.14 -13.94 20.99
C VAL A 169 3.47 -12.80 20.21
N ALA A 170 3.17 -11.68 20.88
CA ALA A 170 2.63 -10.49 20.24
C ALA A 170 3.57 -9.93 19.15
N ALA A 171 4.88 -9.93 19.43
CA ALA A 171 5.89 -9.46 18.47
C ALA A 171 6.04 -10.39 17.27
N ALA A 172 6.14 -11.71 17.50
CA ALA A 172 6.25 -12.68 16.43
C ALA A 172 4.98 -12.70 15.58
N GLY A 173 3.82 -12.87 16.22
CA GLY A 173 2.55 -12.98 15.52
C GLY A 173 2.11 -11.69 14.86
N GLY A 174 2.30 -10.54 15.52
CA GLY A 174 2.03 -9.23 14.93
C GLY A 174 2.92 -8.93 13.73
N GLY A 175 4.22 -9.20 13.84
CA GLY A 175 5.20 -9.00 12.77
C GLY A 175 5.07 -9.96 11.59
N LEU A 176 4.55 -11.17 11.83
CA LEU A 176 4.28 -12.19 10.80
C LEU A 176 2.80 -12.29 10.42
N SER A 177 1.92 -11.42 10.95
CA SER A 177 0.53 -11.35 10.47
C SER A 177 0.49 -10.94 8.99
N LEU A 178 -0.41 -11.51 8.21
CA LEU A 178 -0.56 -11.14 6.79
C LEU A 178 -0.85 -9.64 6.63
N ALA A 179 -1.57 -9.03 7.60
CA ALA A 179 -1.87 -7.61 7.61
C ALA A 179 -0.62 -6.73 7.60
N TYR A 180 0.44 -7.11 8.33
CA TYR A 180 1.68 -6.35 8.40
C TYR A 180 2.79 -6.92 7.51
N TYR A 181 2.88 -8.24 7.35
CA TYR A 181 3.95 -8.89 6.61
C TYR A 181 4.06 -8.38 5.18
N TRP A 182 2.94 -8.31 4.44
CA TRP A 182 2.92 -7.80 3.08
C TRP A 182 3.26 -6.30 2.97
N ARG A 183 3.12 -5.56 4.07
CA ARG A 183 3.49 -4.13 4.15
C ARG A 183 4.94 -3.89 4.58
N SER A 184 5.65 -4.95 4.95
CA SER A 184 7.04 -4.91 5.41
C SER A 184 7.89 -6.07 4.84
N SER A 185 7.45 -6.66 3.71
CA SER A 185 8.19 -7.69 2.97
C SER A 185 9.26 -7.06 2.07
N ILE A 186 10.17 -7.89 1.57
CA ILE A 186 11.19 -7.46 0.60
C ILE A 186 10.52 -6.81 -0.62
N GLY A 187 11.11 -5.77 -1.13
CA GLY A 187 10.59 -4.94 -2.22
C GLY A 187 9.62 -3.84 -1.77
N ARG A 188 9.05 -3.91 -0.56
CA ARG A 188 8.15 -2.87 -0.08
C ARG A 188 8.92 -1.74 0.60
N ILE A 189 9.54 -0.92 -0.22
CA ILE A 189 10.30 0.26 0.22
C ILE A 189 9.32 1.42 0.43
N ASP A 190 8.72 1.43 1.62
CA ASP A 190 7.66 2.36 2.01
C ASP A 190 7.72 2.59 3.54
N THR A 191 7.09 3.64 4.01
CA THR A 191 7.03 3.99 5.44
C THR A 191 6.30 2.96 6.29
N ASP A 192 5.40 2.17 5.71
CA ASP A 192 4.65 1.12 6.42
C ASP A 192 5.55 0.11 7.14
N GLN A 193 6.78 -0.12 6.64
CA GLN A 193 7.73 -1.07 7.21
C GLN A 193 8.14 -0.76 8.67
N LEU A 194 8.06 0.49 9.13
CA LEU A 194 8.44 0.88 10.50
C LEU A 194 7.33 1.64 11.24
N ASN A 195 6.20 1.95 10.60
CA ASN A 195 5.07 2.63 11.24
C ASN A 195 4.61 1.92 12.51
N LEU A 196 4.53 0.60 12.45
CA LEU A 196 4.16 -0.23 13.60
C LEU A 196 5.18 -0.11 14.74
N GLY A 197 6.47 -0.09 14.42
CA GLY A 197 7.56 0.08 15.38
C GLY A 197 7.49 1.41 16.13
N PHE A 198 7.32 2.52 15.41
CA PHE A 198 7.15 3.84 16.01
C PHE A 198 5.93 3.92 16.92
N MET A 199 4.79 3.43 16.44
CA MET A 199 3.55 3.45 17.22
C MET A 199 3.70 2.68 18.53
N TYR A 200 4.19 1.46 18.47
CA TYR A 200 4.35 0.63 19.68
C TYR A 200 5.40 1.20 20.63
N PHE A 201 6.53 1.68 20.13
CA PHE A 201 7.55 2.28 21.03
C PHE A 201 7.04 3.57 21.68
N MET A 202 6.34 4.43 20.94
CA MET A 202 5.70 5.63 21.48
C MET A 202 4.71 5.28 22.58
N PHE A 203 3.85 4.27 22.36
CA PHE A 203 2.91 3.78 23.37
C PHE A 203 3.63 3.17 24.59
N ALA A 204 4.74 2.46 24.40
CA ALA A 204 5.56 1.97 25.53
C ALA A 204 6.02 3.11 26.42
N MET A 205 6.52 4.19 25.85
CA MET A 205 6.98 5.37 26.61
C MET A 205 5.82 6.10 27.28
N VAL A 206 4.68 6.20 26.62
CA VAL A 206 3.44 6.75 27.19
C VAL A 206 2.97 5.92 28.40
N MET A 207 3.01 4.58 28.30
CA MET A 207 2.67 3.68 29.42
C MET A 207 3.64 3.85 30.60
N CYS A 208 4.92 4.04 30.32
CA CYS A 208 5.91 4.36 31.34
C CYS A 208 5.66 5.72 32.00
N ALA A 209 5.41 6.75 31.21
CA ALA A 209 5.15 8.11 31.69
C ALA A 209 3.92 8.20 32.59
N GLY A 210 2.79 7.64 32.15
CA GLY A 210 1.52 7.68 32.88
C GLY A 210 1.54 6.89 34.20
N ARG A 211 2.43 5.88 34.34
CA ARG A 211 2.55 5.01 35.50
C ARG A 211 3.73 5.37 36.41
N ALA A 212 4.55 6.35 36.03
CA ALA A 212 5.72 6.73 36.83
C ALA A 212 5.34 7.26 38.23
N LYS A 213 5.99 6.75 39.29
CA LYS A 213 5.80 7.24 40.67
C LYS A 213 6.37 8.66 40.80
N ASP A 214 7.59 8.85 40.32
CA ASP A 214 8.30 10.14 40.40
C ASP A 214 8.02 10.96 39.13
N ILE A 215 7.80 12.26 39.34
CA ILE A 215 7.55 13.22 38.27
C ILE A 215 8.75 13.31 37.30
N LYS A 216 9.98 13.15 37.79
CA LYS A 216 11.19 13.20 36.97
C LYS A 216 11.23 12.06 35.95
N TRP A 217 10.87 10.85 36.34
CA TRP A 217 10.75 9.71 35.43
C TRP A 217 9.57 9.87 34.48
N GLY A 218 8.45 10.39 34.97
CA GLY A 218 7.31 10.70 34.12
C GLY A 218 7.68 11.71 33.03
N LEU A 219 8.37 12.78 33.37
CA LEU A 219 8.90 13.76 32.40
C LEU A 219 9.88 13.11 31.41
N PHE A 220 10.83 12.32 31.91
CA PHE A 220 11.80 11.64 31.06
C PHE A 220 11.13 10.78 29.99
N PHE A 221 10.17 9.93 30.39
CA PHE A 221 9.44 9.10 29.43
C PHE A 221 8.53 9.92 28.51
N THR A 222 7.95 11.02 29.00
CA THR A 222 7.16 11.92 28.16
C THR A 222 8.02 12.58 27.08
N VAL A 223 9.26 12.99 27.43
CA VAL A 223 10.21 13.54 26.45
C VAL A 223 10.56 12.50 25.37
N ILE A 224 10.88 11.27 25.80
CA ILE A 224 11.18 10.20 24.82
C ILE A 224 9.95 9.91 23.93
N ALA A 225 8.74 9.86 24.49
CA ALA A 225 7.52 9.67 23.74
C ALA A 225 7.30 10.79 22.69
N GLY A 226 7.46 12.06 23.12
CA GLY A 226 7.33 13.21 22.24
C GLY A 226 8.37 13.26 21.13
N LEU A 227 9.64 12.96 21.44
CA LEU A 227 10.69 12.86 20.41
C LEU A 227 10.46 11.68 19.45
N THR A 228 9.94 10.55 19.94
CA THR A 228 9.54 9.43 19.08
C THR A 228 8.39 9.82 18.16
N ALA A 229 7.42 10.57 18.69
CA ALA A 229 6.31 11.11 17.89
C ALA A 229 6.82 12.07 16.81
N LYS A 230 7.79 12.94 17.11
CA LYS A 230 8.41 13.82 16.10
C LYS A 230 9.13 13.03 15.01
N LEU A 231 9.93 12.02 15.38
CA LEU A 231 10.58 11.14 14.40
C LEU A 231 9.56 10.38 13.56
N PHE A 232 8.42 10.00 14.14
CA PHE A 232 7.34 9.38 13.40
C PHE A 232 6.67 10.36 12.43
N MET A 233 6.57 11.65 12.78
CA MET A 233 6.13 12.70 11.85
C MET A 233 7.09 12.86 10.68
N ASP A 234 8.40 12.88 10.92
CA ASP A 234 9.43 12.94 9.88
C ASP A 234 9.46 11.67 9.00
N TRP A 235 8.97 10.54 9.53
CA TRP A 235 8.87 9.27 8.83
C TRP A 235 7.58 9.15 8.00
N TYR A 236 6.41 9.46 8.58
CA TYR A 236 5.10 9.13 7.98
C TYR A 236 4.17 10.34 7.79
N GLY A 237 4.28 11.38 8.60
CA GLY A 237 3.50 12.61 8.46
C GLY A 237 2.03 12.52 8.88
N LYS A 238 1.62 11.54 9.72
CA LYS A 238 0.23 11.32 10.14
C LYS A 238 0.00 11.72 11.62
N HIS A 239 -0.50 12.93 11.82
CA HIS A 239 -0.76 13.52 13.13
C HIS A 239 -1.82 12.76 13.94
N GLU A 240 -2.81 12.17 13.28
CA GLU A 240 -3.94 11.49 13.91
C GLU A 240 -3.48 10.36 14.84
N LEU A 241 -2.42 9.65 14.44
CA LEU A 241 -1.84 8.57 15.22
C LEU A 241 -1.18 9.07 16.52
N ILE A 242 -0.64 10.28 16.51
CA ILE A 242 -0.02 10.92 17.67
C ILE A 242 -1.08 11.29 18.71
N PHE A 243 -2.25 11.80 18.27
CA PHE A 243 -3.34 12.12 19.19
C PHE A 243 -3.89 10.90 19.92
N MET A 244 -3.81 9.72 19.32
CA MET A 244 -4.17 8.47 20.00
C MET A 244 -3.22 8.17 21.17
N ALA A 245 -1.93 8.41 21.00
CA ALA A 245 -0.95 8.27 22.09
C ALA A 245 -1.13 9.35 23.15
N ALA A 246 -1.43 10.60 22.75
CA ALA A 246 -1.75 11.68 23.65
C ALA A 246 -2.98 11.37 24.53
N PHE A 247 -4.04 10.80 23.93
CA PHE A 247 -5.20 10.33 24.68
C PHE A 247 -4.83 9.31 25.74
N SER A 248 -3.99 8.33 25.40
CA SER A 248 -3.55 7.29 26.34
C SER A 248 -2.72 7.88 27.48
N LEU A 249 -1.86 8.86 27.21
CA LEU A 249 -1.08 9.57 28.22
C LEU A 249 -1.98 10.36 29.16
N PHE A 250 -2.90 11.13 28.61
CA PHE A 250 -3.90 11.89 29.36
C PHE A 250 -4.74 10.97 30.27
N TRP A 251 -5.27 9.88 29.71
CA TRP A 251 -6.07 8.90 30.45
C TRP A 251 -5.31 8.30 31.63
N LEU A 252 -4.08 7.81 31.39
CA LEU A 252 -3.28 7.19 32.43
C LEU A 252 -2.91 8.18 33.54
N THR A 253 -2.52 9.39 33.19
CA THR A 253 -2.18 10.41 34.17
C THR A 253 -3.41 10.86 34.97
N LEU A 254 -4.58 10.96 34.32
CA LEU A 254 -5.86 11.28 34.97
C LEU A 254 -6.26 10.20 36.01
N VAL A 255 -6.19 8.94 35.63
CA VAL A 255 -6.71 7.85 36.48
C VAL A 255 -5.70 7.42 37.54
N ILE A 256 -4.41 7.33 37.20
CA ILE A 256 -3.37 6.79 38.07
C ILE A 256 -2.76 7.87 38.97
N SER A 257 -2.31 8.97 38.34
CA SER A 257 -1.62 10.04 39.10
C SER A 257 -2.58 10.96 39.80
N ARG A 258 -3.69 11.37 39.16
CA ARG A 258 -4.68 12.36 39.65
C ARG A 258 -4.07 13.73 40.00
N ASP A 259 -2.82 13.98 39.59
CA ASP A 259 -2.12 15.26 39.81
C ASP A 259 -2.30 16.16 38.60
N PRO A 260 -2.98 17.32 38.71
CA PRO A 260 -3.20 18.24 37.59
C PRO A 260 -1.91 18.67 36.89
N ARG A 261 -0.79 18.78 37.62
CA ARG A 261 0.51 19.16 37.05
C ARG A 261 1.02 18.10 36.08
N ARG A 262 0.79 16.81 36.37
CA ARG A 262 1.16 15.70 35.50
C ARG A 262 0.18 15.59 34.33
N ILE A 263 -1.12 15.74 34.59
CA ILE A 263 -2.15 15.63 33.56
C ILE A 263 -1.91 16.67 32.47
N ILE A 264 -1.82 17.95 32.87
CA ILE A 264 -1.64 19.05 31.93
C ILE A 264 -0.20 19.11 31.41
N GLY A 265 0.79 19.07 32.33
CA GLY A 265 2.20 19.26 31.95
C GLY A 265 2.73 18.17 31.02
N PHE A 266 2.40 16.87 31.25
CA PHE A 266 2.85 15.81 30.37
C PHE A 266 2.14 15.84 29.02
N SER A 267 0.82 16.10 29.01
CA SER A 267 0.06 16.21 27.75
C SER A 267 0.55 17.38 26.89
N VAL A 268 0.74 18.56 27.47
CA VAL A 268 1.27 19.73 26.76
C VAL A 268 2.69 19.47 26.27
N LEU A 269 3.57 18.95 27.12
CA LEU A 269 4.96 18.64 26.75
C LEU A 269 5.01 17.62 25.58
N PHE A 270 4.20 16.58 25.64
CA PHE A 270 4.11 15.58 24.57
C PHE A 270 3.67 16.20 23.24
N ILE A 271 2.60 17.01 23.26
CA ILE A 271 2.07 17.67 22.04
C ILE A 271 3.09 18.64 21.46
N VAL A 272 3.74 19.45 22.30
CA VAL A 272 4.76 20.40 21.85
C VAL A 272 5.96 19.70 21.22
N LEU A 273 6.49 18.66 21.90
CA LEU A 273 7.65 17.91 21.37
C LEU A 273 7.35 17.11 20.12
N SER A 274 6.10 16.70 19.91
CA SER A 274 5.68 15.93 18.73
C SER A 274 5.41 16.79 17.50
N ASP A 275 5.49 18.12 17.60
CA ASP A 275 5.05 19.09 16.59
C ASP A 275 3.56 18.93 16.16
N ALA A 276 2.76 18.20 16.95
CA ALA A 276 1.36 17.93 16.62
C ALA A 276 0.43 19.15 16.81
N TRP A 277 0.91 20.22 17.42
CA TRP A 277 0.15 21.45 17.64
C TRP A 277 -0.12 22.25 16.35
N PHE A 278 0.64 21.99 15.26
CA PHE A 278 0.35 22.53 13.92
C PHE A 278 -0.82 21.83 13.21
N PHE A 279 -1.41 20.83 13.84
CA PHE A 279 -2.46 20.05 13.24
C PHE A 279 -3.73 20.87 12.97
N ASN A 280 -4.16 20.88 11.72
CA ASN A 280 -5.50 21.36 11.35
C ASN A 280 -6.43 20.15 11.17
N PRO A 281 -7.37 19.90 12.10
CA PRO A 281 -8.25 18.75 12.02
C PRO A 281 -9.13 18.72 10.77
N LEU A 282 -9.40 19.89 10.16
CA LEU A 282 -10.21 20.00 8.95
C LEU A 282 -9.48 19.44 7.71
N ASN A 283 -8.16 19.51 7.68
CA ASN A 283 -7.37 18.95 6.57
C ASN A 283 -7.27 17.42 6.61
N SER A 284 -7.62 16.80 7.73
CA SER A 284 -7.54 15.34 7.91
C SER A 284 -8.83 14.62 7.58
N ILE A 285 -9.92 15.34 7.36
CA ILE A 285 -11.19 14.77 6.96
C ILE A 285 -11.14 14.54 5.44
N TYR A 286 -10.57 13.42 5.02
CA TYR A 286 -10.50 12.97 3.62
C TYR A 286 -11.87 12.82 2.91
N PHE A 287 -12.97 13.05 3.62
CA PHE A 287 -14.34 12.95 3.12
C PHE A 287 -14.99 14.29 2.78
N LEU A 288 -14.35 15.43 3.11
CA LEU A 288 -14.83 16.67 2.55
C LEU A 288 -14.39 16.70 1.08
N PRO A 289 -15.33 16.76 0.11
CA PRO A 289 -14.94 17.01 -1.27
C PRO A 289 -14.06 18.25 -1.27
N GLU A 290 -12.85 18.13 -1.85
CA GLU A 290 -12.09 19.35 -2.17
C GLU A 290 -13.08 20.26 -2.87
N LEU A 291 -13.29 21.44 -2.30
CA LEU A 291 -14.06 22.49 -2.95
C LEU A 291 -13.31 22.79 -4.24
N THR A 292 -13.79 22.17 -5.32
CA THR A 292 -13.14 22.24 -6.63
C THR A 292 -13.06 23.70 -7.02
N LYS A 293 -11.88 24.16 -7.36
CA LYS A 293 -11.62 25.50 -7.89
C LYS A 293 -12.25 25.70 -9.27
N HIS A 294 -12.98 24.69 -9.76
CA HIS A 294 -13.53 24.59 -11.13
C HIS A 294 -15.02 24.32 -11.09
N ASN A 295 -15.70 24.59 -12.21
CA ASN A 295 -17.10 24.25 -12.41
C ASN A 295 -17.33 22.74 -12.63
N PHE A 296 -16.26 21.93 -12.71
CA PHE A 296 -16.33 20.50 -12.98
C PHE A 296 -16.14 19.68 -11.69
N ASN A 297 -16.84 18.56 -11.60
CA ASN A 297 -16.75 17.59 -10.52
C ASN A 297 -16.09 16.31 -11.01
N PHE A 298 -14.81 16.13 -10.76
CA PHE A 298 -14.06 14.94 -11.17
C PHE A 298 -14.24 13.76 -10.21
N GLY A 299 -14.19 12.54 -10.75
CA GLY A 299 -14.23 11.32 -9.94
C GLY A 299 -12.95 11.13 -9.13
N SER A 300 -13.09 10.73 -7.87
CA SER A 300 -11.94 10.49 -7.00
C SER A 300 -11.22 9.18 -7.34
N VAL A 301 -9.93 9.26 -7.64
CA VAL A 301 -9.04 8.10 -7.85
C VAL A 301 -8.92 7.24 -6.59
N LEU A 302 -9.08 7.82 -5.39
CA LEU A 302 -9.06 7.07 -4.12
C LEU A 302 -10.06 5.91 -4.11
N SER A 303 -11.18 6.04 -4.82
CA SER A 303 -12.18 4.97 -4.93
C SER A 303 -11.68 3.74 -5.71
N THR A 304 -10.54 3.82 -6.38
CA THR A 304 -9.91 2.72 -7.13
C THR A 304 -8.71 2.11 -6.40
N VAL A 305 -8.26 2.75 -5.31
CA VAL A 305 -7.12 2.28 -4.51
C VAL A 305 -7.55 1.11 -3.64
N SER A 306 -6.94 -0.06 -3.85
CA SER A 306 -7.29 -1.30 -3.13
C SER A 306 -7.13 -1.19 -1.61
N GLU A 307 -6.26 -0.33 -1.12
CA GLU A 307 -5.99 -0.12 0.29
C GLU A 307 -7.12 0.62 1.03
N VAL A 308 -7.94 1.37 0.31
CA VAL A 308 -9.13 2.05 0.84
C VAL A 308 -10.37 1.14 0.80
N SER A 309 -10.28 -0.02 0.12
CA SER A 309 -11.39 -0.95 0.03
C SER A 309 -11.76 -1.52 1.40
N GLN A 310 -13.06 -1.65 1.63
CA GLN A 310 -13.59 -2.31 2.81
C GLN A 310 -13.37 -3.82 2.70
N LEU A 311 -12.94 -4.43 3.81
CA LEU A 311 -12.77 -5.88 3.90
C LEU A 311 -14.01 -6.52 4.53
N ALA A 312 -14.36 -7.72 4.08
CA ALA A 312 -15.30 -8.56 4.80
C ALA A 312 -14.71 -8.90 6.20
N PHE A 313 -15.57 -8.98 7.22
CA PHE A 313 -15.12 -9.24 8.60
C PHE A 313 -14.31 -10.53 8.73
N SER A 314 -14.69 -11.60 8.02
CA SER A 314 -13.95 -12.85 7.96
C SER A 314 -12.56 -12.71 7.37
N GLU A 315 -12.42 -11.92 6.31
CA GLU A 315 -11.12 -11.62 5.68
C GLU A 315 -10.24 -10.78 6.61
N MET A 316 -10.82 -9.81 7.32
CA MET A 316 -10.12 -9.04 8.33
C MET A 316 -9.53 -9.95 9.41
N LEU A 317 -10.33 -10.85 9.96
CA LEU A 317 -9.89 -11.84 10.96
C LEU A 317 -8.80 -12.77 10.40
N TYR A 318 -8.97 -13.25 9.16
CA TYR A 318 -7.97 -14.08 8.50
C TYR A 318 -6.62 -13.37 8.36
N ARG A 319 -6.60 -12.11 7.96
CA ARG A 319 -5.35 -11.34 7.82
C ARG A 319 -4.62 -11.07 9.13
N MET A 320 -5.34 -11.09 10.26
CA MET A 320 -4.73 -10.89 11.58
C MET A 320 -3.87 -12.07 12.04
N THR A 321 -4.33 -13.30 11.83
CA THR A 321 -3.68 -14.49 12.39
C THR A 321 -3.48 -15.64 11.41
N GLY A 322 -3.93 -15.52 10.17
CA GLY A 322 -3.96 -16.61 9.18
C GLY A 322 -5.13 -17.59 9.36
N SER A 323 -5.98 -17.39 10.38
CA SER A 323 -7.14 -18.26 10.66
C SER A 323 -8.23 -17.49 11.40
N VAL A 324 -9.46 -17.60 10.91
CA VAL A 324 -10.61 -16.97 11.58
C VAL A 324 -10.79 -17.50 13.01
N LEU A 325 -10.62 -18.82 13.22
CA LEU A 325 -10.76 -19.44 14.55
C LEU A 325 -9.69 -18.95 15.54
N VAL A 326 -8.45 -18.86 15.09
CA VAL A 326 -7.35 -18.32 15.91
C VAL A 326 -7.62 -16.86 16.25
N SER A 327 -8.11 -16.06 15.31
CA SER A 327 -8.48 -14.66 15.58
C SER A 327 -9.60 -14.53 16.60
N VAL A 328 -10.63 -15.35 16.53
CA VAL A 328 -11.71 -15.37 17.53
C VAL A 328 -11.15 -15.74 18.93
N PHE A 329 -10.27 -16.73 19.01
CA PHE A 329 -9.59 -17.08 20.25
C PHE A 329 -8.77 -15.91 20.81
N CYS A 330 -8.04 -15.20 19.94
CA CYS A 330 -7.27 -14.02 20.30
C CYS A 330 -8.20 -12.89 20.81
N MET A 331 -9.31 -12.64 20.15
CA MET A 331 -10.31 -11.66 20.59
C MET A 331 -10.89 -11.98 21.97
N LEU A 332 -11.22 -13.24 22.22
CA LEU A 332 -11.67 -13.67 23.55
C LEU A 332 -10.60 -13.33 24.61
N GLY A 333 -9.34 -13.60 24.31
CA GLY A 333 -8.23 -13.24 25.19
C GLY A 333 -8.12 -11.75 25.46
N MET A 334 -8.31 -10.90 24.45
CA MET A 334 -8.35 -9.44 24.60
C MET A 334 -9.50 -9.02 25.51
N VAL A 335 -10.69 -9.58 25.33
CA VAL A 335 -11.86 -9.29 26.17
C VAL A 335 -11.60 -9.70 27.63
N PHE A 336 -11.13 -10.92 27.87
CA PHE A 336 -10.81 -11.38 29.22
C PHE A 336 -9.73 -10.51 29.89
N TRP A 337 -8.70 -10.13 29.14
CA TRP A 337 -7.67 -9.21 29.64
C TRP A 337 -8.27 -7.84 29.95
N GLY A 338 -9.08 -7.29 29.05
CA GLY A 338 -9.69 -5.97 29.19
C GLY A 338 -10.63 -5.86 30.39
N VAL A 339 -11.48 -6.86 30.61
CA VAL A 339 -12.37 -6.93 31.79
C VAL A 339 -11.56 -6.97 33.09
N ARG A 340 -10.45 -7.71 33.09
CA ARG A 340 -9.59 -7.82 34.25
C ARG A 340 -8.74 -6.58 34.51
N HIS A 341 -8.45 -5.81 33.47
CA HIS A 341 -7.55 -4.66 33.53
C HIS A 341 -8.14 -3.42 32.81
N PRO A 342 -9.31 -2.90 33.25
CA PRO A 342 -10.06 -1.90 32.50
C PRO A 342 -9.29 -0.59 32.26
N VAL A 343 -8.48 -0.14 33.23
CA VAL A 343 -7.67 1.10 33.07
C VAL A 343 -6.66 0.96 31.94
N MET A 344 -5.99 -0.19 31.89
CA MET A 344 -5.01 -0.48 30.86
C MET A 344 -5.68 -0.76 29.50
N ALA A 345 -6.84 -1.40 29.51
CA ALA A 345 -7.62 -1.66 28.31
C ALA A 345 -8.02 -0.35 27.61
N ILE A 346 -8.47 0.67 28.35
CA ILE A 346 -8.78 1.98 27.81
C ILE A 346 -7.51 2.67 27.28
N ALA A 347 -6.38 2.55 27.99
CA ALA A 347 -5.13 3.13 27.52
C ALA A 347 -4.61 2.47 26.23
N TYR A 348 -4.86 1.18 26.01
CA TYR A 348 -4.50 0.47 24.78
C TYR A 348 -5.62 0.47 23.74
N ALA A 349 -6.83 0.98 24.06
CA ALA A 349 -7.97 0.98 23.15
C ALA A 349 -7.66 1.61 21.77
N PRO A 350 -6.85 2.68 21.66
CA PRO A 350 -6.47 3.20 20.36
C PRO A 350 -5.74 2.17 19.48
N LEU A 351 -4.78 1.42 20.03
CA LEU A 351 -4.06 0.37 19.29
C LEU A 351 -4.94 -0.84 18.99
N ALA A 352 -5.71 -1.31 20.00
CA ALA A 352 -6.62 -2.44 19.84
C ALA A 352 -7.76 -2.14 18.87
N GLY A 353 -8.27 -0.90 18.89
CA GLY A 353 -9.42 -0.44 18.12
C GLY A 353 -9.13 -0.13 16.66
N PHE A 354 -7.86 -0.05 16.24
CA PHE A 354 -7.55 0.22 14.83
C PHE A 354 -8.21 -0.78 13.86
N ALA A 355 -8.38 -2.03 14.26
CA ALA A 355 -9.09 -3.02 13.45
C ALA A 355 -10.54 -2.60 13.15
N LEU A 356 -11.21 -1.90 14.07
CA LEU A 356 -12.57 -1.40 13.88
C LEU A 356 -12.59 -0.24 12.87
N PHE A 357 -11.55 0.58 12.83
CA PHE A 357 -11.43 1.65 11.84
C PHE A 357 -11.22 1.15 10.42
N THR A 358 -10.90 -0.14 10.23
CA THR A 358 -10.81 -0.75 8.89
C THR A 358 -12.14 -0.64 8.13
N ILE A 359 -13.27 -0.60 8.84
CA ILE A 359 -14.60 -0.41 8.25
C ILE A 359 -14.73 0.98 7.59
N VAL A 360 -14.02 1.98 8.11
CA VAL A 360 -14.09 3.38 7.65
C VAL A 360 -12.85 3.78 6.85
N LEU A 361 -11.66 3.42 7.33
CA LEU A 361 -10.36 3.85 6.75
C LEU A 361 -9.79 2.83 5.75
N GLY A 362 -10.50 1.74 5.47
CA GLY A 362 -10.01 0.66 4.63
C GLY A 362 -8.97 -0.23 5.34
N ASN A 363 -8.37 -1.14 4.57
CA ASN A 363 -7.52 -2.18 5.14
C ASN A 363 -6.17 -1.68 5.71
N ARG A 364 -5.81 -0.40 5.49
CA ARG A 364 -4.58 0.23 6.03
C ARG A 364 -4.54 0.26 7.56
N ALA A 365 -5.67 0.33 8.24
CA ALA A 365 -5.70 0.40 9.71
C ALA A 365 -5.42 -0.96 10.39
N LEU A 366 -5.60 -2.05 9.66
CA LEU A 366 -5.63 -3.39 10.22
C LEU A 366 -4.33 -3.82 10.94
N PHE A 367 -3.19 -3.52 10.34
CA PHE A 367 -1.91 -4.04 10.86
C PHE A 367 -1.51 -3.46 12.21
N TYR A 368 -1.99 -2.28 12.59
CA TYR A 368 -1.70 -1.70 13.90
C TYR A 368 -2.25 -2.52 15.05
N SER A 369 -3.37 -3.23 14.85
CA SER A 369 -4.00 -4.06 15.89
C SER A 369 -3.45 -5.49 15.94
N ALA A 370 -2.75 -5.97 14.92
CA ALA A 370 -2.31 -7.36 14.83
C ALA A 370 -1.48 -7.83 16.05
N PRO A 371 -0.49 -7.06 16.57
CA PRO A 371 0.23 -7.46 17.77
C PRO A 371 -0.68 -7.58 18.99
N PHE A 372 -1.72 -6.75 19.10
CA PHE A 372 -2.65 -6.79 20.22
C PHE A 372 -3.54 -8.04 20.16
N PHE A 373 -3.93 -8.49 18.98
CA PHE A 373 -4.64 -9.77 18.79
C PHE A 373 -3.79 -10.93 19.30
N TRP A 374 -2.55 -11.05 18.85
CA TRP A 374 -1.66 -12.11 19.29
C TRP A 374 -1.31 -12.03 20.79
N PHE A 375 -1.23 -10.81 21.34
CA PHE A 375 -1.15 -10.61 22.78
C PHE A 375 -2.35 -11.22 23.50
N GLY A 376 -3.58 -10.98 23.01
CA GLY A 376 -4.79 -11.57 23.59
C GLY A 376 -4.76 -13.09 23.56
N GLY A 377 -4.36 -13.70 22.44
CA GLY A 377 -4.22 -15.16 22.33
C GLY A 377 -3.19 -15.74 23.31
N ALA A 378 -2.02 -15.10 23.42
CA ALA A 378 -0.99 -15.49 24.36
C ALA A 378 -1.47 -15.35 25.82
N TYR A 379 -2.12 -14.24 26.15
CA TYR A 379 -2.67 -14.01 27.47
C TYR A 379 -3.70 -15.09 27.86
N LEU A 380 -4.63 -15.42 26.97
CA LEU A 380 -5.64 -16.44 27.22
C LEU A 380 -4.99 -17.82 27.42
N THR A 381 -4.02 -18.16 26.57
CA THR A 381 -3.26 -19.43 26.69
C THR A 381 -2.54 -19.52 28.02
N VAL A 382 -1.81 -18.49 28.41
CA VAL A 382 -1.11 -18.43 29.70
C VAL A 382 -2.10 -18.50 30.87
N LEU A 383 -3.24 -17.81 30.77
CA LEU A 383 -4.30 -17.85 31.79
C LEU A 383 -4.86 -19.27 31.97
N ILE A 384 -5.20 -19.96 30.87
CA ILE A 384 -5.70 -21.34 30.90
C ILE A 384 -4.70 -22.28 31.58
N ILE A 385 -3.40 -22.17 31.22
CA ILE A 385 -2.36 -23.01 31.85
C ILE A 385 -2.25 -22.74 33.33
N ARG A 386 -2.29 -21.47 33.74
CA ARG A 386 -2.22 -21.13 35.18
C ARG A 386 -3.42 -21.65 35.94
N LEU A 387 -4.64 -21.49 35.43
CA LEU A 387 -5.86 -21.99 36.04
C LEU A 387 -5.85 -23.54 36.12
N GLY A 388 -5.45 -24.21 35.02
CA GLY A 388 -5.31 -25.66 34.98
C GLY A 388 -4.29 -26.16 36.02
N THR A 389 -3.13 -25.50 36.11
CA THR A 389 -2.12 -25.85 37.09
C THR A 389 -2.63 -25.71 38.55
N TYR A 390 -3.36 -24.62 38.81
CA TYR A 390 -3.90 -24.36 40.14
C TYR A 390 -5.00 -25.34 40.56
N GLN A 391 -5.89 -25.72 39.63
CA GLN A 391 -7.04 -26.58 39.96
C GLN A 391 -6.70 -28.08 39.94
N PHE A 392 -5.87 -28.54 39.02
CA PHE A 392 -5.68 -29.97 38.77
C PHE A 392 -4.42 -30.55 39.38
N LEU A 393 -3.43 -29.74 39.78
CA LEU A 393 -2.14 -30.20 40.28
C LEU A 393 -1.84 -29.89 41.77
N PRO A 394 -2.80 -29.63 42.67
CA PRO A 394 -2.49 -29.24 44.05
C PRO A 394 -1.84 -30.33 44.91
N ARG A 395 -1.69 -31.57 44.39
CA ARG A 395 -1.25 -32.75 45.19
C ARG A 395 0.09 -33.33 44.75
N VAL A 396 0.80 -32.76 43.79
CA VAL A 396 2.01 -33.38 43.20
C VAL A 396 3.29 -32.58 43.46
N GLY A 397 3.52 -32.13 44.67
CA GLY A 397 4.80 -31.65 45.22
C GLY A 397 5.63 -30.72 44.31
N ASN A 398 6.92 -30.98 44.18
CA ASN A 398 7.88 -30.17 43.41
C ASN A 398 7.59 -30.08 41.92
N PHE A 399 6.95 -31.09 41.33
CA PHE A 399 6.58 -31.10 39.91
C PHE A 399 5.56 -29.99 39.56
N THR A 400 4.58 -29.79 40.45
CA THR A 400 3.56 -28.74 40.28
C THR A 400 4.15 -27.34 40.29
N GLN A 401 5.11 -27.09 41.20
CA GLN A 401 5.78 -25.79 41.27
C GLN A 401 6.62 -25.51 40.00
N THR A 402 7.32 -26.54 39.54
CA THR A 402 8.13 -26.44 38.30
C THR A 402 7.23 -26.17 37.08
N PHE A 403 6.12 -26.93 36.94
CA PHE A 403 5.18 -26.76 35.83
C PHE A 403 4.47 -25.39 35.90
N ALA A 404 4.10 -24.90 37.06
CA ALA A 404 3.50 -23.57 37.23
C ALA A 404 4.45 -22.43 36.78
N ARG A 405 5.77 -22.66 36.95
CA ARG A 405 6.80 -21.68 36.55
C ARG A 405 7.17 -21.78 35.04
N LEU A 406 7.30 -22.98 34.51
CA LEU A 406 7.77 -23.24 33.15
C LEU A 406 6.63 -23.36 32.13
N GLY A 407 5.44 -23.80 32.54
CA GLY A 407 4.29 -24.03 31.68
C GLY A 407 3.91 -22.79 30.83
N PRO A 408 3.79 -21.58 31.40
CA PRO A 408 3.52 -20.37 30.60
C PRO A 408 4.59 -20.08 29.53
N ALA A 409 5.88 -20.26 29.87
CA ALA A 409 6.96 -20.05 28.92
C ALA A 409 6.98 -21.11 27.82
N ALA A 410 6.76 -22.38 28.18
CA ALA A 410 6.63 -23.47 27.21
C ALA A 410 5.44 -23.26 26.25
N ALA A 411 4.32 -22.74 26.76
CA ALA A 411 3.17 -22.41 25.93
C ALA A 411 3.47 -21.26 24.95
N CYS A 412 4.14 -20.21 25.43
CA CYS A 412 4.57 -19.13 24.53
C CYS A 412 5.57 -19.64 23.49
N ALA A 413 6.51 -20.53 23.85
CA ALA A 413 7.40 -21.16 22.90
C ALA A 413 6.65 -22.00 21.86
N ALA A 414 5.64 -22.77 22.28
CA ALA A 414 4.78 -23.52 21.36
C ALA A 414 4.00 -22.60 20.40
N LEU A 415 3.50 -21.45 20.89
CA LEU A 415 2.85 -20.46 20.03
C LEU A 415 3.85 -19.84 19.03
N LEU A 416 5.10 -19.58 19.43
CA LEU A 416 6.13 -19.12 18.49
C LEU A 416 6.40 -20.14 17.39
N ILE A 417 6.51 -21.44 17.72
CA ILE A 417 6.65 -22.52 16.73
C ILE A 417 5.43 -22.57 15.81
N PHE A 418 4.23 -22.46 16.38
CA PHE A 418 2.99 -22.43 15.58
C PHE A 418 2.97 -21.25 14.61
N ILE A 419 3.28 -20.02 15.08
CA ILE A 419 3.35 -18.81 14.26
C ILE A 419 4.36 -18.99 13.12
N TRP A 420 5.53 -19.55 13.39
CA TRP A 420 6.54 -19.80 12.36
C TRP A 420 6.07 -20.82 11.33
N ALA A 421 5.49 -21.92 11.78
CA ALA A 421 5.04 -23.01 10.91
C ALA A 421 3.85 -22.61 10.01
N THR A 422 2.99 -21.69 10.48
CA THR A 422 1.80 -21.25 9.76
C THR A 422 1.97 -19.87 9.12
N GLY A 423 3.03 -19.15 9.46
CA GLY A 423 3.29 -17.80 9.02
C GLY A 423 3.75 -17.66 7.57
N PRO A 424 3.76 -16.45 7.03
CA PRO A 424 4.02 -16.19 5.62
C PRO A 424 5.52 -16.10 5.26
N ALA A 425 6.43 -16.66 6.07
CA ALA A 425 7.88 -16.51 5.87
C ALA A 425 8.39 -16.90 4.48
N TYR A 426 7.69 -17.80 3.80
CA TYR A 426 7.99 -18.25 2.43
C TYR A 426 7.04 -17.67 1.37
N GLN A 427 6.11 -16.79 1.75
CA GLN A 427 5.23 -16.13 0.81
C GLN A 427 5.90 -14.89 0.24
N LEU A 428 6.04 -14.85 -1.08
CA LEU A 428 6.61 -13.71 -1.78
C LEU A 428 5.52 -12.72 -2.19
N SER A 429 5.78 -11.44 -1.96
CA SER A 429 4.96 -10.39 -2.55
C SER A 429 5.23 -10.29 -4.05
N LYS A 430 4.18 -10.13 -4.84
CA LYS A 430 4.32 -9.90 -6.29
C LYS A 430 4.93 -8.52 -6.54
N LEU A 431 5.74 -8.42 -7.59
CA LEU A 431 6.23 -7.12 -8.06
C LEU A 431 5.04 -6.22 -8.43
N SER A 432 5.11 -4.97 -8.02
CA SER A 432 4.10 -3.98 -8.43
C SER A 432 4.22 -3.64 -9.91
N VAL A 433 5.44 -3.61 -10.43
CA VAL A 433 5.70 -3.46 -11.87
C VAL A 433 6.55 -4.65 -12.34
N PRO A 434 6.04 -5.54 -13.22
CA PRO A 434 6.77 -6.67 -13.74
C PRO A 434 8.04 -6.30 -14.51
N VAL A 435 9.03 -7.19 -14.51
CA VAL A 435 10.33 -6.99 -15.17
C VAL A 435 10.22 -6.50 -16.63
N PRO A 436 9.37 -7.07 -17.50
CA PRO A 436 9.25 -6.59 -18.88
C PRO A 436 8.75 -5.13 -18.98
N ILE A 437 7.88 -4.70 -18.06
CA ILE A 437 7.38 -3.31 -18.05
C ILE A 437 8.48 -2.37 -17.56
N ILE A 438 9.25 -2.75 -16.54
CA ILE A 438 10.44 -1.99 -16.09
C ILE A 438 11.43 -1.83 -17.25
N LYS A 439 11.68 -2.88 -18.02
CA LYS A 439 12.52 -2.83 -19.22
C LYS A 439 12.00 -1.77 -20.21
N ALA A 440 10.70 -1.76 -20.51
CA ALA A 440 10.10 -0.76 -21.38
C ALA A 440 10.27 0.66 -20.84
N LEU A 441 10.03 0.88 -19.53
CA LEU A 441 10.23 2.19 -18.91
C LEU A 441 11.71 2.62 -18.93
N SER A 442 12.65 1.71 -18.69
CA SER A 442 14.09 2.01 -18.75
C SER A 442 14.55 2.37 -20.16
N THR A 443 13.98 1.73 -21.19
CA THR A 443 14.32 2.01 -22.58
C THR A 443 13.93 3.44 -23.00
N MET A 444 13.02 4.09 -22.27
CA MET A 444 12.66 5.49 -22.51
C MET A 444 13.87 6.44 -22.43
N LYS A 445 14.92 6.14 -21.67
CA LYS A 445 16.18 6.92 -21.65
C LYS A 445 16.82 7.07 -23.04
N THR A 446 16.65 6.07 -23.90
CA THR A 446 17.26 6.04 -25.22
C THR A 446 16.30 6.45 -26.32
N ILE A 447 14.99 6.34 -26.08
CA ILE A 447 13.96 6.66 -27.06
C ILE A 447 13.53 8.12 -26.98
N ALA A 448 13.54 8.72 -25.78
CA ALA A 448 13.13 10.10 -25.57
C ALA A 448 14.05 11.09 -26.30
N GLU A 449 13.48 12.14 -26.85
CA GLU A 449 14.21 13.15 -27.62
C GLU A 449 15.02 14.08 -26.72
N ASP A 450 14.49 14.36 -25.53
CA ASP A 450 15.11 15.24 -24.53
C ASP A 450 14.64 14.87 -23.11
N ASP A 451 15.20 15.53 -22.11
CA ASP A 451 14.90 15.38 -20.70
C ASP A 451 13.54 16.00 -20.28
N LYS A 452 12.87 16.75 -21.17
CA LYS A 452 11.53 17.30 -20.99
C LYS A 452 10.45 16.45 -21.63
N SER A 453 10.82 15.39 -22.32
CA SER A 453 9.90 14.42 -22.90
C SER A 453 9.03 13.78 -21.81
N ILE A 454 7.71 13.78 -22.00
CA ILE A 454 6.75 13.38 -20.97
C ILE A 454 6.34 11.93 -21.19
N VAL A 455 6.36 11.14 -20.13
CA VAL A 455 5.80 9.79 -20.11
C VAL A 455 4.32 9.87 -19.71
N ALA A 456 3.44 9.52 -20.64
CA ALA A 456 2.01 9.40 -20.42
C ALA A 456 1.67 7.92 -20.17
N SER A 457 1.11 7.61 -19.00
CA SER A 457 0.66 6.27 -18.63
C SER A 457 -0.42 6.35 -17.56
N TRP A 458 -0.97 5.22 -17.12
CA TRP A 458 -1.80 5.19 -15.93
C TRP A 458 -0.97 5.54 -14.69
N TRP A 459 -1.57 6.21 -13.71
CA TRP A 459 -0.89 6.84 -12.57
C TRP A 459 0.05 5.91 -11.79
N ASP A 460 -0.24 4.62 -11.71
CA ASP A 460 0.57 3.63 -11.01
C ASP A 460 2.04 3.60 -11.47
N TYR A 461 2.31 3.91 -12.72
CA TYR A 461 3.69 3.84 -13.26
C TYR A 461 4.52 5.11 -13.04
N GLY A 462 3.92 6.21 -12.61
CA GLY A 462 4.61 7.51 -12.58
C GLY A 462 5.93 7.47 -11.80
N TYR A 463 5.91 7.01 -10.55
CA TYR A 463 7.14 6.93 -9.74
C TYR A 463 8.16 5.92 -10.28
N ALA A 464 7.70 4.77 -10.78
CA ALA A 464 8.59 3.79 -11.39
C ALA A 464 9.27 4.35 -12.63
N SER A 465 8.52 5.07 -13.47
CA SER A 465 9.05 5.74 -14.67
C SER A 465 10.12 6.76 -14.30
N MET A 466 9.81 7.71 -13.42
CA MET A 466 10.78 8.73 -12.99
C MET A 466 12.07 8.13 -12.39
N LEU A 467 11.95 7.05 -11.60
CA LEU A 467 13.11 6.36 -11.04
C LEU A 467 13.98 5.70 -12.12
N MET A 468 13.34 5.04 -13.11
CA MET A 468 14.05 4.24 -14.11
C MET A 468 14.60 5.04 -15.27
N ASN A 469 13.95 6.12 -15.67
CA ASN A 469 14.34 6.91 -16.84
C ASN A 469 14.64 8.40 -16.58
N GLY A 470 14.21 8.95 -15.44
CA GLY A 470 14.45 10.36 -15.08
C GLY A 470 13.54 11.36 -15.80
N LEU A 471 12.53 10.89 -16.56
CA LEU A 471 11.64 11.75 -17.34
C LEU A 471 10.41 12.18 -16.53
N PRO A 472 9.84 13.36 -16.81
CA PRO A 472 8.60 13.82 -16.20
C PRO A 472 7.40 12.96 -16.61
N THR A 473 6.39 12.93 -15.73
CA THR A 473 5.14 12.19 -15.93
C THR A 473 3.93 13.09 -15.70
N PHE A 474 2.83 12.84 -16.44
CA PHE A 474 1.58 13.56 -16.21
C PHE A 474 0.97 13.25 -14.84
N VAL A 475 1.11 12.01 -14.38
CA VAL A 475 0.48 11.49 -13.17
C VAL A 475 1.41 10.50 -12.45
N ASP A 476 1.24 10.40 -11.14
CA ASP A 476 2.00 9.49 -10.28
C ASP A 476 1.12 9.00 -9.10
N PRO A 477 1.55 8.00 -8.30
CA PRO A 477 0.78 7.49 -7.17
C PRO A 477 0.41 8.55 -6.10
N GLY A 478 1.10 9.67 -6.03
CA GLY A 478 0.77 10.78 -5.14
C GLY A 478 -0.22 11.80 -5.75
N SER A 479 -0.63 11.63 -7.00
CA SER A 479 -1.52 12.55 -7.73
C SER A 479 -3.00 12.13 -7.67
N HIS A 480 -3.46 11.57 -6.56
CA HIS A 480 -4.81 11.01 -6.41
C HIS A 480 -5.96 11.98 -6.61
N GLY A 481 -5.76 13.26 -6.36
CA GLY A 481 -6.78 14.30 -6.45
C GLY A 481 -6.70 15.14 -7.72
N THR A 482 -5.91 14.71 -8.73
CA THR A 482 -5.72 15.53 -9.93
C THR A 482 -6.69 15.16 -11.05
N GLU A 483 -7.17 16.19 -11.72
CA GLU A 483 -8.00 16.09 -12.90
C GLU A 483 -7.30 15.35 -14.04
N THR A 484 -5.96 15.37 -14.04
CA THR A 484 -5.12 14.71 -15.05
C THR A 484 -5.44 13.23 -15.19
N ASN A 485 -5.74 12.54 -14.06
CA ASN A 485 -6.13 11.13 -14.09
C ASN A 485 -7.41 10.87 -14.89
N TYR A 486 -8.38 11.78 -14.80
CA TYR A 486 -9.60 11.70 -15.60
C TYR A 486 -9.27 11.82 -17.11
N PHE A 487 -8.49 12.81 -17.51
CA PHE A 487 -8.16 13.01 -18.91
C PHE A 487 -7.35 11.86 -19.50
N ILE A 488 -6.43 11.28 -18.74
CA ILE A 488 -5.70 10.09 -19.18
C ILE A 488 -6.66 8.91 -19.35
N ALA A 489 -7.55 8.66 -18.40
CA ALA A 489 -8.51 7.57 -18.46
C ALA A 489 -9.53 7.76 -19.60
N ASP A 490 -10.06 8.96 -19.77
CA ASP A 490 -11.00 9.31 -20.86
C ASP A 490 -10.33 9.16 -22.23
N ALA A 491 -9.07 9.59 -22.39
CA ALA A 491 -8.29 9.40 -23.60
C ALA A 491 -8.07 7.91 -23.93
N LEU A 492 -7.76 7.08 -22.94
CA LEU A 492 -7.57 5.64 -23.11
C LEU A 492 -8.86 4.92 -23.53
N LEU A 493 -10.01 5.38 -23.05
CA LEU A 493 -11.32 4.80 -23.32
C LEU A 493 -11.98 5.36 -24.59
N SER A 494 -11.50 6.49 -25.12
CA SER A 494 -12.05 7.10 -26.31
C SER A 494 -11.97 6.17 -27.53
N ASN A 495 -13.02 6.11 -28.31
CA ASN A 495 -13.04 5.43 -29.62
C ASN A 495 -12.51 6.32 -30.76
N ASN A 496 -12.12 7.56 -30.43
CA ASN A 496 -11.60 8.53 -31.40
C ASN A 496 -10.11 8.78 -31.17
N PRO A 497 -9.20 8.24 -32.00
CA PRO A 497 -7.76 8.39 -31.78
C PRO A 497 -7.27 9.86 -31.94
N VAL A 498 -8.01 10.71 -32.68
CA VAL A 498 -7.70 12.15 -32.79
C VAL A 498 -7.99 12.85 -31.45
N TYR A 499 -9.11 12.50 -30.81
CA TYR A 499 -9.43 12.99 -29.45
C TYR A 499 -8.36 12.59 -28.45
N THR A 500 -7.95 11.32 -28.45
CA THR A 500 -6.85 10.80 -27.60
C THR A 500 -5.57 11.63 -27.80
N ALA A 501 -5.17 11.88 -29.06
CA ALA A 501 -3.99 12.68 -29.35
C ALA A 501 -4.12 14.14 -28.88
N ASN A 502 -5.27 14.77 -29.10
CA ASN A 502 -5.51 16.16 -28.69
C ASN A 502 -5.54 16.31 -27.16
N THR A 503 -6.09 15.32 -26.44
CA THR A 503 -6.06 15.30 -24.97
C THR A 503 -4.62 15.25 -24.45
N LEU A 504 -3.78 14.38 -24.99
CA LEU A 504 -2.37 14.31 -24.60
C LEU A 504 -1.60 15.61 -24.91
N ARG A 505 -1.85 16.23 -26.08
CA ARG A 505 -1.28 17.55 -26.41
C ARG A 505 -1.75 18.65 -25.45
N PHE A 506 -3.03 18.63 -25.09
CA PHE A 506 -3.61 19.57 -24.13
C PHE A 506 -2.92 19.46 -22.78
N LEU A 507 -2.77 18.25 -22.25
CA LEU A 507 -2.07 18.01 -20.99
C LEU A 507 -0.60 18.47 -21.06
N ALA A 508 0.12 18.14 -22.13
CA ALA A 508 1.52 18.53 -22.31
C ALA A 508 1.78 20.04 -22.32
N ARG A 509 0.75 20.83 -22.59
CA ARG A 509 0.82 22.31 -22.57
C ARG A 509 0.38 22.93 -21.24
N GLY A 510 0.16 22.12 -20.21
CA GLY A 510 -0.41 22.61 -18.95
C GLY A 510 -1.85 23.08 -19.11
N GLY A 511 -2.62 22.40 -19.96
CA GLY A 511 -3.98 22.79 -20.33
C GLY A 511 -4.95 22.84 -19.14
N LEU A 512 -4.67 22.13 -18.05
CA LEU A 512 -5.48 22.17 -16.82
C LEU A 512 -5.51 23.59 -16.18
N ASN A 513 -4.47 24.40 -16.37
CA ASN A 513 -4.45 25.79 -15.88
C ASN A 513 -5.50 26.67 -16.57
N VAL A 514 -5.99 26.24 -17.74
CA VAL A 514 -7.05 26.94 -18.46
C VAL A 514 -8.42 26.62 -17.87
N LEU A 515 -8.60 25.45 -17.26
CA LEU A 515 -9.85 25.05 -16.60
C LEU A 515 -10.23 26.01 -15.48
N GLU A 516 -9.24 26.58 -14.80
CA GLU A 516 -9.45 27.51 -13.69
C GLU A 516 -10.11 28.83 -14.09
N ARG A 517 -10.15 29.16 -15.38
CA ARG A 517 -10.44 30.56 -15.76
C ARG A 517 -11.63 30.77 -16.70
N LYS A 518 -12.04 29.82 -17.53
CA LYS A 518 -13.00 30.13 -18.61
C LYS A 518 -13.89 28.99 -19.14
N VAL A 519 -13.82 27.79 -18.58
CA VAL A 519 -14.54 26.65 -19.15
C VAL A 519 -15.79 26.36 -18.34
N THR A 520 -16.95 26.40 -19.01
CA THR A 520 -18.25 26.27 -18.36
C THR A 520 -18.86 24.88 -18.56
N ASP A 521 -18.45 24.16 -19.61
CA ASP A 521 -19.00 22.87 -20.00
C ASP A 521 -18.03 22.04 -20.86
N ARG A 522 -18.35 20.76 -21.05
CA ARG A 522 -17.56 19.81 -21.84
C ARG A 522 -17.37 20.18 -23.33
N PRO A 523 -18.38 20.72 -24.04
CA PRO A 523 -18.18 21.22 -25.40
C PRO A 523 -17.15 22.34 -25.50
N ALA A 524 -17.19 23.32 -24.61
CA ALA A 524 -16.20 24.41 -24.55
C ALA A 524 -14.79 23.87 -24.28
N LEU A 525 -14.65 22.88 -23.39
CA LEU A 525 -13.40 22.21 -23.12
C LEU A 525 -12.85 21.50 -24.36
N THR A 526 -13.69 20.75 -25.07
CA THR A 526 -13.30 20.07 -26.32
C THR A 526 -12.84 21.05 -27.39
N GLN A 527 -13.50 22.19 -27.51
CA GLN A 527 -13.11 23.25 -28.44
C GLN A 527 -11.74 23.85 -28.07
N ILE A 528 -11.46 24.09 -26.78
CA ILE A 528 -10.15 24.56 -26.31
C ILE A 528 -9.05 23.54 -26.64
N MET A 529 -9.30 22.25 -26.50
CA MET A 529 -8.35 21.19 -26.88
C MET A 529 -8.01 21.24 -28.36
N ILE A 530 -9.01 21.49 -29.21
CA ILE A 530 -8.87 21.62 -30.66
C ILE A 530 -8.10 22.88 -31.03
N ASP A 531 -8.51 24.04 -30.50
CA ASP A 531 -7.94 25.34 -30.85
C ASP A 531 -6.46 25.50 -30.44
N ASN A 532 -6.02 24.70 -29.46
CA ASN A 532 -4.63 24.71 -28.97
C ASN A 532 -3.76 23.58 -29.52
N ARG A 533 -4.28 22.70 -30.39
CA ARG A 533 -3.59 21.48 -30.84
C ARG A 533 -2.25 21.74 -31.55
N ASP A 534 -2.09 22.90 -32.20
CA ASP A 534 -0.94 23.25 -33.04
C ASP A 534 0.17 24.01 -32.24
N LYS A 535 -0.09 24.38 -30.99
CA LYS A 535 0.91 25.08 -30.16
C LYS A 535 2.07 24.15 -29.79
N PRO A 536 3.30 24.66 -29.69
CA PRO A 536 4.44 23.87 -29.21
C PRO A 536 4.17 23.21 -27.88
N ALA A 537 4.61 21.97 -27.75
CA ALA A 537 4.53 21.17 -26.51
C ALA A 537 5.75 20.26 -26.42
N PRO A 538 6.15 19.84 -25.20
CA PRO A 538 7.11 18.76 -25.04
C PRO A 538 6.68 17.49 -25.77
N SER A 539 7.64 16.65 -26.17
CA SER A 539 7.34 15.35 -26.75
C SER A 539 6.64 14.45 -25.74
N VAL A 540 5.60 13.74 -26.18
CA VAL A 540 4.82 12.83 -25.30
C VAL A 540 4.97 11.40 -25.81
N TYR A 541 5.20 10.49 -24.88
CA TYR A 541 5.30 9.05 -25.10
C TYR A 541 4.22 8.33 -24.30
N LEU A 542 3.24 7.76 -25.00
CA LEU A 542 2.15 6.99 -24.40
C LEU A 542 2.61 5.55 -24.18
N VAL A 543 2.70 5.14 -22.93
CA VAL A 543 3.08 3.79 -22.50
C VAL A 543 1.82 2.99 -22.16
N LEU A 544 1.58 1.93 -22.92
CA LEU A 544 0.48 0.99 -22.72
C LEU A 544 1.05 -0.36 -22.28
N THR A 545 0.41 -1.01 -21.31
CA THR A 545 0.93 -2.24 -20.70
C THR A 545 -0.15 -3.28 -20.48
N ASP A 546 0.26 -4.54 -20.34
CA ASP A 546 -0.64 -5.65 -20.02
C ASP A 546 -1.34 -5.49 -18.66
N GLN A 547 -0.67 -4.94 -17.66
CA GLN A 547 -1.30 -4.68 -16.35
C GLN A 547 -2.51 -3.74 -16.47
N MET A 548 -2.49 -2.77 -17.39
CA MET A 548 -3.61 -1.86 -17.61
C MET A 548 -4.87 -2.59 -18.11
N THR A 549 -4.70 -3.75 -18.76
CA THR A 549 -5.81 -4.64 -19.12
C THR A 549 -6.59 -5.10 -17.87
N TYR A 550 -5.87 -5.46 -16.82
CA TYR A 550 -6.48 -5.87 -15.53
C TYR A 550 -6.96 -4.69 -14.69
N TRP A 551 -6.38 -3.50 -14.90
CA TRP A 551 -6.81 -2.26 -14.24
C TRP A 551 -7.94 -1.52 -14.97
N MET A 552 -8.39 -2.05 -16.09
CA MET A 552 -9.44 -1.42 -16.91
C MET A 552 -10.72 -1.10 -16.12
N PRO A 553 -11.18 -1.92 -15.15
CA PRO A 553 -12.30 -1.51 -14.28
C PRO A 553 -12.04 -0.21 -13.52
N SER A 554 -10.83 0.00 -13.02
CA SER A 554 -10.43 1.23 -12.32
C SER A 554 -10.28 2.40 -13.29
N ILE A 555 -9.65 2.18 -14.44
CA ILE A 555 -9.49 3.18 -15.50
C ILE A 555 -10.88 3.63 -15.98
N SER A 556 -11.79 2.69 -16.25
CA SER A 556 -13.14 3.00 -16.73
C SER A 556 -14.00 3.72 -15.69
N LYS A 557 -13.82 3.41 -14.41
CA LYS A 557 -14.51 4.09 -13.31
C LYS A 557 -14.18 5.59 -13.27
N ILE A 558 -12.95 5.95 -13.63
CA ILE A 558 -12.50 7.35 -13.64
C ILE A 558 -12.81 8.01 -15.00
N GLY A 559 -12.49 7.36 -16.14
CA GLY A 559 -12.66 7.95 -17.46
C GLY A 559 -14.12 8.03 -17.92
N ARG A 560 -15.00 7.17 -17.41
CA ARG A 560 -16.45 7.23 -17.67
C ARG A 560 -17.18 8.02 -16.59
N TRP A 561 -16.78 9.27 -16.43
CA TRP A 561 -17.33 10.19 -15.46
C TRP A 561 -17.89 11.42 -16.16
N ASP A 562 -19.13 11.77 -15.83
CA ASP A 562 -19.73 13.03 -16.28
C ASP A 562 -19.24 14.15 -15.36
N ILE A 563 -18.31 14.93 -15.85
CA ILE A 563 -17.69 16.01 -15.09
C ILE A 563 -18.62 17.20 -14.84
N ASP A 564 -19.65 17.37 -15.67
CA ASP A 564 -20.66 18.43 -15.50
C ASP A 564 -21.64 18.06 -14.38
N LEU A 565 -22.07 16.79 -14.33
CA LEU A 565 -23.00 16.30 -13.31
C LEU A 565 -22.32 15.75 -12.06
N GLY A 566 -21.04 15.43 -12.11
CA GLY A 566 -20.32 14.81 -10.99
C GLY A 566 -20.74 13.35 -10.74
N LEU A 567 -21.15 12.62 -11.77
CA LEU A 567 -21.71 11.27 -11.67
C LEU A 567 -21.02 10.31 -12.67
N PRO A 568 -20.95 9.00 -12.35
CA PRO A 568 -20.46 8.01 -13.30
C PRO A 568 -21.41 7.84 -14.48
N ILE A 569 -20.85 7.79 -15.70
CA ILE A 569 -21.60 7.49 -16.91
C ILE A 569 -21.90 5.98 -16.93
N LEU A 570 -23.18 5.62 -16.99
CA LEU A 570 -23.61 4.22 -17.08
C LEU A 570 -23.47 3.71 -18.52
N ALA A 571 -22.97 2.48 -18.68
CA ALA A 571 -22.94 1.85 -20.01
C ALA A 571 -24.36 1.60 -20.53
N LYS A 572 -24.60 1.87 -21.81
CA LYS A 572 -25.87 1.54 -22.46
C LYS A 572 -26.13 0.04 -22.33
N GLY A 573 -27.29 -0.33 -21.82
CA GLY A 573 -27.72 -1.74 -21.65
C GLY A 573 -27.33 -2.39 -20.32
N HIS A 574 -26.53 -1.75 -19.46
CA HIS A 574 -26.26 -2.25 -18.10
C HIS A 574 -27.18 -1.62 -17.07
N LYS A 575 -27.92 -2.46 -16.33
CA LYS A 575 -28.87 -2.01 -15.27
C LYS A 575 -28.19 -1.44 -14.03
N THR A 576 -26.90 -1.67 -13.87
CA THR A 576 -26.06 -1.16 -12.78
C THR A 576 -24.75 -0.69 -13.35
N GLY A 577 -24.17 0.40 -12.82
CA GLY A 577 -22.94 1.04 -13.30
C GLY A 577 -21.72 0.12 -13.28
N GLN A 578 -21.74 -0.94 -14.07
CA GLN A 578 -20.61 -1.85 -14.19
C GLN A 578 -19.45 -1.15 -14.90
N ASN A 579 -18.30 -1.22 -14.27
CA ASN A 579 -17.05 -0.78 -14.88
C ASN A 579 -16.72 -1.67 -16.08
N LEU A 580 -16.17 -1.09 -17.14
CA LEU A 580 -15.70 -1.85 -18.30
C LEU A 580 -14.53 -2.74 -17.89
N ALA A 581 -14.58 -4.01 -18.25
CA ALA A 581 -13.58 -5.02 -17.91
C ALA A 581 -13.32 -5.98 -19.07
N TYR A 582 -12.14 -6.56 -19.10
CA TYR A 582 -11.84 -7.74 -19.90
C TYR A 582 -12.30 -8.96 -19.11
N ASN A 583 -13.43 -9.54 -19.52
CA ASN A 583 -13.94 -10.76 -18.89
C ASN A 583 -13.22 -11.97 -19.50
N PHE A 584 -12.08 -12.31 -18.91
CA PHE A 584 -11.25 -13.43 -19.35
C PHE A 584 -11.93 -14.76 -19.13
N LEU A 585 -11.81 -15.64 -20.13
CA LEU A 585 -12.36 -16.99 -20.11
C LEU A 585 -11.22 -18.02 -20.13
N ASN A 586 -11.38 -19.09 -19.36
CA ASN A 586 -10.53 -20.26 -19.45
C ASN A 586 -11.08 -21.19 -20.56
N CYS A 587 -10.39 -21.22 -21.69
CA CYS A 587 -10.84 -21.93 -22.86
C CYS A 587 -9.93 -23.11 -23.20
N ALA A 588 -10.54 -24.18 -23.70
CA ALA A 588 -9.86 -25.32 -24.32
C ALA A 588 -10.39 -25.53 -25.74
N ASP A 589 -9.51 -25.97 -26.65
CA ASP A 589 -9.90 -26.31 -28.00
C ASP A 589 -10.82 -27.54 -27.97
N SER A 590 -11.87 -27.49 -28.78
CA SER A 590 -12.73 -28.66 -29.01
C SER A 590 -12.25 -29.43 -30.24
N ASN A 591 -12.66 -30.74 -30.33
CA ASN A 591 -12.38 -31.57 -31.52
C ASN A 591 -13.07 -31.04 -32.80
N THR A 592 -13.95 -30.04 -32.68
CA THR A 592 -14.69 -29.49 -33.83
C THR A 592 -14.02 -28.17 -34.25
N PRO A 593 -13.52 -28.02 -35.48
CA PRO A 593 -12.87 -26.78 -35.94
C PRO A 593 -13.76 -25.54 -35.83
N GLY A 594 -13.31 -24.53 -35.07
CA GLY A 594 -14.04 -23.29 -34.86
C GLY A 594 -15.05 -23.35 -33.73
N VAL A 595 -15.00 -24.41 -32.90
CA VAL A 595 -15.73 -24.51 -31.65
C VAL A 595 -14.69 -24.59 -30.51
N ILE A 596 -14.89 -23.81 -29.43
CA ILE A 596 -14.07 -23.84 -28.24
C ILE A 596 -14.97 -23.99 -27.01
N THR A 597 -14.46 -24.61 -25.96
CA THR A 597 -15.16 -24.70 -24.66
C THR A 597 -14.51 -23.77 -23.68
N CYS A 598 -15.27 -22.81 -23.14
CA CYS A 598 -14.78 -21.81 -22.19
C CYS A 598 -15.65 -21.82 -20.93
N ASN A 599 -15.04 -22.03 -19.77
CA ASN A 599 -15.76 -22.03 -18.48
C ASN A 599 -17.07 -22.88 -18.53
N ASP A 600 -17.00 -24.09 -19.07
CA ASP A 600 -18.12 -25.02 -19.27
C ASP A 600 -19.14 -24.64 -20.36
N SER A 601 -18.99 -23.47 -21.00
CA SER A 601 -19.84 -23.05 -22.14
C SER A 601 -19.21 -23.40 -23.49
N VAL A 602 -20.02 -23.85 -24.43
CA VAL A 602 -19.59 -24.16 -25.81
C VAL A 602 -19.77 -22.92 -26.70
N ILE A 603 -18.68 -22.45 -27.27
CA ILE A 603 -18.67 -21.25 -28.13
C ILE A 603 -18.39 -21.66 -29.58
N ASP A 604 -19.36 -21.46 -30.46
CA ASP A 604 -19.21 -21.62 -31.92
C ASP A 604 -18.77 -20.30 -32.55
N LEU A 605 -17.48 -20.20 -32.82
CA LEU A 605 -16.85 -18.99 -33.40
C LEU A 605 -17.29 -18.75 -34.86
N LYS A 606 -17.81 -19.80 -35.55
CA LYS A 606 -18.29 -19.69 -36.92
C LYS A 606 -19.69 -19.11 -36.99
N LYS A 607 -20.52 -19.38 -35.99
CA LYS A 607 -21.91 -18.96 -35.90
C LYS A 607 -22.17 -17.83 -34.92
N GLY A 608 -21.18 -17.44 -34.10
CA GLY A 608 -21.33 -16.41 -33.07
C GLY A 608 -22.26 -16.82 -31.93
N LYS A 609 -22.29 -18.12 -31.58
CA LYS A 609 -23.21 -18.67 -30.60
C LYS A 609 -22.49 -19.11 -29.34
N ILE A 610 -23.12 -18.89 -28.18
CA ILE A 610 -22.72 -19.45 -26.90
C ILE A 610 -23.85 -20.39 -26.47
N ASP A 611 -23.53 -21.67 -26.22
CA ASP A 611 -24.49 -22.74 -25.84
C ASP A 611 -25.71 -22.80 -26.79
N GLY A 612 -25.47 -22.61 -28.08
CA GLY A 612 -26.50 -22.62 -29.13
C GLY A 612 -27.28 -21.33 -29.31
N ASN A 613 -27.17 -20.35 -28.41
CA ASN A 613 -27.87 -19.07 -28.46
C ASN A 613 -26.99 -18.01 -29.15
N SER A 614 -27.58 -17.12 -29.92
CA SER A 614 -26.88 -15.98 -30.54
C SER A 614 -26.48 -14.98 -29.47
N ALA A 615 -25.17 -14.79 -29.26
CA ALA A 615 -24.69 -13.97 -28.15
C ALA A 615 -23.53 -13.06 -28.55
N LEU A 616 -22.85 -13.28 -29.69
CA LEU A 616 -21.68 -12.54 -30.10
C LEU A 616 -21.99 -11.65 -31.33
N ASP A 617 -21.71 -10.35 -31.23
CA ASP A 617 -21.77 -9.44 -32.38
C ASP A 617 -20.51 -9.53 -33.26
N LEU A 618 -19.36 -9.68 -32.62
CA LEU A 618 -18.06 -9.71 -33.31
C LEU A 618 -17.12 -10.73 -32.65
N VAL A 619 -16.49 -11.54 -33.46
CA VAL A 619 -15.33 -12.36 -33.07
C VAL A 619 -14.10 -11.79 -33.74
N VAL A 620 -13.05 -11.58 -32.95
CA VAL A 620 -11.78 -11.00 -33.38
C VAL A 620 -10.63 -11.89 -32.93
N GLU A 621 -9.67 -12.07 -33.81
CA GLU A 621 -8.42 -12.77 -33.52
C GLU A 621 -7.24 -11.82 -33.76
N ALA A 622 -6.36 -11.73 -32.76
CA ALA A 622 -5.12 -10.97 -32.79
C ALA A 622 -3.92 -11.86 -32.44
N HIS A 623 -2.85 -11.74 -33.23
CA HIS A 623 -1.58 -12.43 -32.99
C HIS A 623 -0.48 -11.41 -32.75
N GLY A 624 0.30 -11.58 -31.68
CA GLY A 624 1.35 -10.64 -31.32
C GLY A 624 0.88 -9.18 -31.18
N GLY A 625 -0.40 -9.01 -30.80
CA GLY A 625 -1.02 -7.70 -30.69
C GLY A 625 -1.35 -7.03 -32.05
N LEU A 626 -1.48 -7.81 -33.11
CA LEU A 626 -1.90 -7.35 -34.44
C LEU A 626 -3.19 -8.06 -34.83
N LEU A 627 -4.19 -7.32 -35.28
CA LEU A 627 -5.44 -7.89 -35.78
C LEU A 627 -5.16 -8.73 -37.02
N VAL A 628 -5.52 -10.03 -36.97
CA VAL A 628 -5.35 -10.96 -38.09
C VAL A 628 -6.66 -11.39 -38.72
N GLY A 629 -7.75 -11.37 -37.95
CA GLY A 629 -9.07 -11.74 -38.47
C GLY A 629 -10.21 -11.17 -37.64
N SER A 630 -11.34 -10.95 -38.31
CA SER A 630 -12.58 -10.54 -37.67
C SER A 630 -13.79 -11.11 -38.40
N ARG A 631 -14.82 -11.48 -37.62
CA ARG A 631 -16.09 -11.95 -38.16
C ARG A 631 -17.25 -11.28 -37.40
N ARG A 632 -18.11 -10.56 -38.12
CA ARG A 632 -19.31 -9.96 -37.57
C ARG A 632 -20.52 -10.84 -37.83
N PHE A 633 -21.44 -10.88 -36.87
CA PHE A 633 -22.70 -11.60 -36.93
C PHE A 633 -23.85 -10.62 -36.96
N LYS A 634 -24.96 -11.02 -37.58
CA LYS A 634 -26.21 -10.27 -37.59
C LYS A 634 -27.08 -10.78 -36.43
N ASP A 635 -27.86 -9.89 -35.83
CA ASP A 635 -28.87 -10.22 -34.82
C ASP A 635 -28.30 -10.77 -33.50
N ALA A 636 -27.10 -10.31 -33.08
CA ALA A 636 -26.47 -10.69 -31.82
C ALA A 636 -26.55 -9.56 -30.78
N GLU A 637 -26.40 -9.92 -29.53
CA GLU A 637 -26.21 -8.96 -28.43
C GLU A 637 -24.84 -8.25 -28.57
N LEU A 638 -24.68 -7.08 -27.91
CA LEU A 638 -23.49 -6.22 -28.02
C LEU A 638 -22.25 -6.81 -27.30
N ASN A 639 -21.90 -8.07 -27.55
CA ASN A 639 -20.75 -8.73 -26.98
C ASN A 639 -19.66 -8.95 -28.04
N MET A 640 -18.46 -8.42 -27.74
CA MET A 640 -17.27 -8.60 -28.59
C MET A 640 -16.42 -9.74 -27.99
N PHE A 641 -16.12 -10.75 -28.79
CA PHE A 641 -15.29 -11.87 -28.43
C PHE A 641 -13.89 -11.68 -29.01
N GLN A 642 -12.87 -11.58 -28.17
CA GLN A 642 -11.50 -11.29 -28.58
C GLN A 642 -10.56 -12.41 -28.16
N ILE A 643 -9.89 -13.00 -29.15
CA ILE A 643 -8.83 -13.99 -28.98
C ILE A 643 -7.50 -13.30 -29.17
N MET A 644 -6.64 -13.30 -28.16
CA MET A 644 -5.34 -12.66 -28.16
C MET A 644 -4.27 -13.75 -28.04
N LYS A 645 -3.53 -13.99 -29.09
CA LYS A 645 -2.42 -14.92 -29.14
C LYS A 645 -1.09 -14.20 -28.98
N ASP A 646 -0.09 -14.89 -28.43
CA ASP A 646 1.29 -14.40 -28.42
C ASP A 646 1.87 -14.29 -29.84
N ARG A 647 3.13 -13.87 -29.97
CA ARG A 647 3.81 -13.74 -31.27
C ARG A 647 3.99 -15.08 -32.00
N ASN A 648 4.05 -16.19 -31.26
CA ASN A 648 4.21 -17.52 -31.80
C ASN A 648 2.84 -18.16 -32.14
N GLY A 649 1.74 -17.53 -31.70
CA GLY A 649 0.38 -18.06 -31.90
C GLY A 649 -0.02 -19.17 -30.96
N GLU A 650 0.78 -19.45 -29.91
CA GLU A 650 0.59 -20.62 -29.02
C GLU A 650 -0.23 -20.28 -27.78
N ALA A 651 0.10 -19.21 -27.06
CA ALA A 651 -0.62 -18.84 -25.85
C ALA A 651 -1.80 -17.92 -26.17
N ALA A 652 -3.01 -18.38 -25.99
CA ALA A 652 -4.21 -17.60 -26.23
C ALA A 652 -4.85 -17.15 -24.92
N ARG A 653 -5.11 -15.83 -24.81
CA ARG A 653 -6.04 -15.26 -23.84
C ARG A 653 -7.33 -14.92 -24.57
N VAL A 654 -8.45 -15.32 -24.01
CA VAL A 654 -9.76 -15.10 -24.58
C VAL A 654 -10.58 -14.23 -23.66
N ALA A 655 -11.23 -13.20 -24.18
CA ALA A 655 -12.05 -12.30 -23.40
C ALA A 655 -13.36 -11.93 -24.10
N ILE A 656 -14.42 -11.74 -23.30
CA ILE A 656 -15.64 -11.05 -23.75
C ILE A 656 -15.55 -9.60 -23.27
N LEU A 657 -15.81 -8.68 -24.19
CA LEU A 657 -15.71 -7.25 -24.02
C LEU A 657 -17.03 -6.57 -24.33
N HIS A 658 -17.33 -5.48 -23.63
CA HIS A 658 -18.34 -4.53 -24.05
C HIS A 658 -17.86 -3.73 -25.28
N GLU A 659 -18.76 -3.30 -26.14
CA GLU A 659 -18.46 -2.56 -27.37
C GLU A 659 -17.60 -1.32 -27.10
N GLU A 660 -17.91 -0.53 -26.08
CA GLU A 660 -17.14 0.67 -25.72
C GLU A 660 -15.67 0.35 -25.43
N LEU A 661 -15.41 -0.74 -24.69
CA LEU A 661 -14.04 -1.16 -24.39
C LEU A 661 -13.33 -1.72 -25.62
N PHE A 662 -14.05 -2.48 -26.46
CA PHE A 662 -13.47 -3.03 -27.66
C PHE A 662 -12.95 -1.92 -28.60
N PHE A 663 -13.75 -0.86 -28.82
CA PHE A 663 -13.37 0.27 -29.68
C PHE A 663 -12.49 1.32 -28.98
N SER A 664 -12.19 1.16 -27.69
CA SER A 664 -11.33 2.10 -26.97
C SER A 664 -9.94 2.22 -27.60
N SER A 665 -9.32 3.40 -27.50
CA SER A 665 -7.95 3.63 -27.96
C SER A 665 -6.96 2.65 -27.32
N PHE A 666 -7.16 2.31 -26.04
CA PHE A 666 -6.34 1.32 -25.36
C PHE A 666 -6.40 -0.04 -26.07
N ASN A 667 -7.59 -0.61 -26.25
CA ASN A 667 -7.73 -1.93 -26.89
C ASN A 667 -7.25 -1.95 -28.32
N GLN A 668 -7.60 -0.91 -29.11
CA GLN A 668 -7.19 -0.81 -30.50
C GLN A 668 -5.67 -0.70 -30.66
N MET A 669 -5.02 0.15 -29.86
CA MET A 669 -3.57 0.36 -29.94
C MET A 669 -2.79 -0.80 -29.33
N PHE A 670 -3.18 -1.26 -28.14
CA PHE A 670 -2.40 -2.25 -27.40
C PHE A 670 -2.64 -3.69 -27.88
N HIS A 671 -3.91 -4.13 -27.97
CA HIS A 671 -4.21 -5.52 -28.29
C HIS A 671 -4.38 -5.81 -29.78
N LEU A 672 -4.79 -4.80 -30.58
CA LEU A 672 -5.09 -4.99 -31.99
C LEU A 672 -4.09 -4.33 -32.94
N GLY A 673 -3.13 -3.55 -32.42
CA GLY A 673 -2.12 -2.84 -33.20
C GLY A 673 -2.69 -1.80 -34.18
N ARG A 674 -3.92 -1.34 -33.96
CA ARG A 674 -4.62 -0.36 -34.76
C ARG A 674 -4.54 1.01 -34.12
N TYR A 675 -3.80 1.92 -34.76
CA TYR A 675 -3.61 3.28 -34.26
C TYR A 675 -3.57 4.28 -35.45
N ASP A 676 -3.84 5.54 -35.14
CA ASP A 676 -3.75 6.60 -36.15
C ASP A 676 -2.29 6.99 -36.37
N THR A 677 -1.75 6.59 -37.51
CA THR A 677 -0.35 6.85 -37.91
C THR A 677 -0.05 8.33 -38.20
N LYS A 678 -1.07 9.18 -38.32
CA LYS A 678 -0.90 10.64 -38.45
C LYS A 678 -0.59 11.28 -37.10
N ASN A 679 -1.11 10.70 -36.00
CA ASN A 679 -0.96 11.22 -34.67
C ASN A 679 0.03 10.42 -33.79
N PHE A 680 0.23 9.15 -34.09
CA PHE A 680 1.06 8.26 -33.28
C PHE A 680 2.07 7.48 -34.11
N LYS A 681 3.27 7.27 -33.54
CA LYS A 681 4.30 6.38 -34.07
C LYS A 681 4.65 5.34 -33.01
N LEU A 682 4.52 4.05 -33.30
CA LEU A 682 5.01 2.98 -32.45
C LEU A 682 6.54 3.03 -32.42
N VAL A 683 7.14 3.23 -31.24
CA VAL A 683 8.59 3.36 -31.04
C VAL A 683 9.20 2.22 -30.22
N TYR A 684 8.35 1.47 -29.51
CA TYR A 684 8.76 0.26 -28.79
C TYR A 684 7.60 -0.74 -28.78
N ASP A 685 7.90 -2.00 -29.11
CA ASP A 685 6.92 -3.09 -29.15
C ASP A 685 7.48 -4.36 -28.50
N ASP A 686 7.03 -4.64 -27.29
CA ASP A 686 7.29 -5.87 -26.54
C ASP A 686 5.95 -6.51 -26.11
N TYR A 687 5.03 -6.65 -27.07
CA TYR A 687 3.75 -7.32 -26.79
C TYR A 687 3.98 -8.79 -26.35
N PRO A 688 3.32 -9.33 -25.33
CA PRO A 688 2.15 -8.76 -24.67
C PRO A 688 2.43 -7.82 -23.48
N HIS A 689 3.67 -7.46 -23.19
CA HIS A 689 4.02 -6.77 -21.94
C HIS A 689 3.83 -5.26 -22.01
N ALA A 690 4.40 -4.62 -23.04
CA ALA A 690 4.34 -3.17 -23.18
C ALA A 690 4.46 -2.72 -24.64
N ARG A 691 3.83 -1.58 -24.95
CA ARG A 691 3.98 -0.80 -26.21
C ARG A 691 4.15 0.67 -25.87
N ILE A 692 5.04 1.37 -26.59
CA ILE A 692 5.25 2.80 -26.44
C ILE A 692 4.99 3.49 -27.77
N PHE A 693 4.12 4.48 -27.73
CA PHE A 693 3.75 5.30 -28.87
C PHE A 693 4.21 6.73 -28.66
N LYS A 694 5.01 7.24 -29.59
CA LYS A 694 5.34 8.66 -29.64
C LYS A 694 4.17 9.44 -30.25
N LEU A 695 3.72 10.50 -29.58
CA LEU A 695 2.77 11.45 -30.13
C LEU A 695 3.48 12.34 -31.15
N LEU A 696 2.98 12.37 -32.38
CA LEU A 696 3.56 13.14 -33.47
C LEU A 696 3.10 14.62 -33.44
N PRO A 697 3.91 15.55 -33.89
CA PRO A 697 3.47 16.93 -34.15
C PRO A 697 2.28 16.95 -35.10
N VAL A 698 1.45 18.00 -35.00
CA VAL A 698 0.40 18.22 -36.02
C VAL A 698 1.06 18.64 -37.32
N LEU A 699 0.85 17.86 -38.36
CA LEU A 699 1.26 18.25 -39.71
C LEU A 699 0.24 19.24 -40.25
N HIS A 700 0.70 20.42 -40.64
CA HIS A 700 -0.11 21.46 -41.32
C HIS A 700 -0.41 21.13 -42.75
#